data_93ff5de13526fe227a9ad4f3e0a40acd
#
_entry.id   93ff5de13526fe227a9ad4f3e0a40acd
#
_cell.length_a   1.000
_cell.length_b   1.000
_cell.length_c   1.000
_cell.angle_alpha   90.00
_cell.angle_beta   90.00
_cell.angle_gamma   90.00
#
_symmetry.space_group_name_H-M   'P 1'
#
loop_
_entity.id
_entity.type
_entity.pdbx_description
1 polymer ?
#
loop_
_entity_poly.entity_id
_entity_poly.type
_entity_poly.pdbx_seq_one_letter_code
_entity_poly.pdbx_strand_id
1 'polypeptide(L)'
;TLGYGNDGINITNNNKITLTGSDKVYGIYADNTAGATSSVTLGSGSNVDLRTSNGAVGIYANKTNVTGGGTVTVGANGLGMYAKDSNVNLTGFNLNLYGDNALGFYLDGTTNFAGTGNIDVNGQNVALFNIKSNGTFANNFNVTSAAGSSYTIGSVNNGTFYYNGTANLGANGSLVSGTNTAVLLDTASNITGTGSSVVGAALNGQYTGTTPSGFTSGIEGENRGTIALGDSSAGLYGTNGARLLNKGNISVGNSSIGLSSTGIGSTLRNEGNITVGQGSEGMYGSESSDITNTGSIGSTSLNAVGIYGDSTTGMTINNTGTIDLQGTDSRGIYTKGTGIKTITNSGTVKIGDSSNASQPGVGIYSDNTGDIITNTGTITGGTNSAGIYSKAGTVNQSSVVNIGSNGTGIYSDGTTVNLNTGSTLNVGDNNGVGVYAVNGSNVVNDGITTIGNGSYGYALKSGSNLTNNKAITLGDNAVLVYGDSAGTITNNGQVTMTGSNNVGIYAENGGTVLNSADILGALGQANMGIYNEEGSINNTGNIFVGDSIIIDPSDSSKNSYAIGIYGDKSTIENHGDMSVGANGIGIYTKDTSVNTKNYGDISSSSTGAIGIFADHANVENFGDITLGGKGSIGIYGNRQSNIVNHGVITTNEEDSSGIMLNISSTLDNQGTINVNGNNSSAVVLQGGSTITNTGTLNIAGGITGSTPISYGKSAYPIPSIVNAGVIRVSENFETKGIDISIKVDPATITAATVENGASTSEIGAAFISDAVKFYAPTFNTTEAIGIENGFTTGTHAAVYKFEDVFNPMTDDHGGPNTGLVKVKSKSLTWSATPIINSNGNVDIWMEKIPYDEFTNGLWYEDFGRALDGKYVGSTGDAGKIFDKIDSIEEESDFRHTMASLSGNVYANMNQREETIASVLGTSLNLLQDSTNNTKENVKINIIAGKGTLSENTDGVVGY
;
A
#
# COMPACT_ATOMS: atom_id res chain seq x y z
N THR A 1 -72.59 12.52 39.91
CA THR A 1 -73.18 13.86 39.75
C THR A 1 -73.34 14.16 38.27
N LEU A 2 -74.53 14.54 37.82
CA LEU A 2 -74.87 14.81 36.45
C LEU A 2 -75.25 16.29 36.30
N GLY A 3 -74.71 17.02 35.37
CA GLY A 3 -75.04 18.32 34.92
C GLY A 3 -75.17 18.41 33.42
N TYR A 4 -76.36 18.75 32.95
CA TYR A 4 -76.63 18.93 31.49
C TYR A 4 -77.51 20.19 31.31
N GLY A 5 -77.12 21.08 30.45
CA GLY A 5 -77.90 22.31 30.22
C GLY A 5 -77.29 23.31 29.32
N ASN A 6 -78.11 24.32 28.90
CA ASN A 6 -77.66 25.45 28.04
C ASN A 6 -77.18 26.64 28.85
N ASP A 7 -77.42 26.71 30.19
CA ASP A 7 -77.01 27.77 31.11
C ASP A 7 -75.94 27.25 32.06
N GLY A 8 -74.81 27.92 32.22
CA GLY A 8 -73.61 27.51 32.94
C GLY A 8 -73.82 26.51 34.10
N ILE A 9 -73.15 25.39 34.05
CA ILE A 9 -73.17 24.28 35.03
C ILE A 9 -72.01 24.48 35.98
N ASN A 10 -72.30 24.49 37.31
CA ASN A 10 -71.27 24.51 38.36
C ASN A 10 -71.38 23.29 39.23
N ILE A 11 -70.43 22.38 39.19
CA ILE A 11 -70.37 21.21 40.02
C ILE A 11 -69.18 21.33 40.97
N THR A 12 -69.44 21.24 42.29
CA THR A 12 -68.38 21.17 43.27
C THR A 12 -68.48 19.79 43.96
N ASN A 13 -67.40 19.00 43.94
CA ASN A 13 -67.28 17.74 44.65
C ASN A 13 -66.22 17.82 45.74
N ASN A 14 -66.65 17.59 47.00
CA ASN A 14 -65.75 17.51 48.16
C ASN A 14 -65.83 16.14 48.86
N ASN A 15 -66.52 15.15 48.27
CA ASN A 15 -66.82 13.89 48.93
C ASN A 15 -66.53 12.67 48.02
N LYS A 16 -66.67 11.47 48.64
CA LYS A 16 -66.45 10.24 47.90
C LYS A 16 -67.64 9.92 46.98
N ILE A 17 -67.46 9.50 45.79
CA ILE A 17 -68.40 8.93 44.84
C ILE A 17 -67.88 7.49 44.55
N THR A 18 -68.64 6.49 44.82
CA THR A 18 -68.34 5.10 44.47
C THR A 18 -69.52 4.56 43.67
N LEU A 19 -69.22 4.10 42.47
CA LEU A 19 -70.20 3.50 41.55
C LEU A 19 -69.73 2.14 41.09
N THR A 20 -70.65 1.22 40.90
CA THR A 20 -70.42 -0.11 40.38
C THR A 20 -71.35 -0.32 39.19
N GLY A 21 -70.88 -0.84 38.10
CA GLY A 21 -71.71 -1.08 36.90
C GLY A 21 -70.84 -1.64 35.75
N SER A 22 -71.45 -2.29 34.75
CA SER A 22 -70.77 -2.94 33.69
C SER A 22 -70.53 -2.03 32.46
N ASP A 23 -71.34 -0.98 32.24
CA ASP A 23 -71.19 -0.11 31.02
C ASP A 23 -71.69 1.33 31.32
N LYS A 24 -71.02 2.32 30.64
CA LYS A 24 -71.42 3.74 30.63
C LYS A 24 -71.63 4.39 31.97
N VAL A 25 -70.76 4.07 32.91
CA VAL A 25 -70.81 4.67 34.30
C VAL A 25 -69.94 5.95 34.24
N TYR A 26 -70.52 7.05 34.72
CA TYR A 26 -69.82 8.38 34.85
C TYR A 26 -69.80 8.78 36.33
N GLY A 27 -68.60 9.07 36.87
CA GLY A 27 -68.46 9.63 38.22
C GLY A 27 -68.98 11.06 38.28
N ILE A 28 -68.49 11.92 37.42
CA ILE A 28 -68.98 13.28 37.26
C ILE A 28 -69.19 13.50 35.73
N TYR A 29 -70.39 14.01 35.37
CA TYR A 29 -70.73 14.31 33.97
C TYR A 29 -71.17 15.76 33.85
N ALA A 30 -70.43 16.56 33.08
CA ALA A 30 -70.74 17.94 32.80
C ALA A 30 -70.65 18.19 31.29
N ASP A 31 -71.78 18.43 30.65
CA ASP A 31 -71.90 18.68 29.23
C ASP A 31 -72.65 20.03 29.00
N ASN A 32 -71.89 21.00 28.50
CA ASN A 32 -72.44 22.32 28.22
C ASN A 32 -72.55 22.51 26.68
N THR A 33 -73.71 22.50 26.19
CA THR A 33 -73.97 22.62 24.72
C THR A 33 -74.08 24.06 24.22
N ALA A 34 -74.23 25.07 25.10
CA ALA A 34 -74.68 26.44 24.71
C ALA A 34 -73.64 27.53 24.94
N GLY A 35 -72.46 27.25 25.41
CA GLY A 35 -71.36 28.26 25.44
C GLY A 35 -71.34 29.20 26.64
N ALA A 36 -72.18 29.05 27.65
CA ALA A 36 -72.04 29.71 28.96
C ALA A 36 -70.87 29.08 29.76
N THR A 37 -70.21 29.84 30.62
CA THR A 37 -69.07 29.32 31.43
C THR A 37 -69.55 28.28 32.44
N SER A 38 -69.16 27.02 32.26
CA SER A 38 -69.42 25.90 33.17
C SER A 38 -68.16 25.53 33.93
N SER A 39 -68.31 24.99 35.16
CA SER A 39 -67.16 24.59 35.92
C SER A 39 -67.40 23.28 36.72
N VAL A 40 -66.33 22.47 36.86
CA VAL A 40 -66.23 21.38 37.82
C VAL A 40 -65.06 21.71 38.75
N THR A 41 -65.40 21.84 40.05
CA THR A 41 -64.36 22.08 41.07
C THR A 41 -64.21 20.88 41.95
N LEU A 42 -63.00 20.32 42.00
CA LEU A 42 -62.63 19.17 42.82
C LEU A 42 -61.93 19.69 44.08
N GLY A 43 -62.59 19.53 45.28
CA GLY A 43 -61.92 19.81 46.54
C GLY A 43 -60.97 18.71 46.97
N SER A 44 -60.13 18.98 47.96
CA SER A 44 -59.17 18.03 48.52
C SER A 44 -59.72 16.71 49.00
N GLY A 45 -61.02 16.70 49.45
CA GLY A 45 -61.76 15.51 49.83
C GLY A 45 -62.47 14.78 48.69
N SER A 46 -62.40 15.25 47.48
CA SER A 46 -62.99 14.63 46.27
C SER A 46 -62.33 13.25 46.02
N ASN A 47 -63.19 12.21 45.98
CA ASN A 47 -62.73 10.86 45.67
C ASN A 47 -63.78 10.15 44.83
N VAL A 48 -63.45 9.98 43.50
CA VAL A 48 -64.29 9.25 42.56
C VAL A 48 -63.72 7.83 42.38
N ASP A 49 -64.37 6.84 42.95
CA ASP A 49 -63.91 5.44 42.94
C ASP A 49 -64.77 4.55 42.04
N LEU A 50 -64.24 4.24 40.80
CA LEU A 50 -64.92 3.43 39.80
C LEU A 50 -64.09 2.16 39.52
N ARG A 51 -63.30 1.68 40.45
CA ARG A 51 -62.32 0.60 40.31
C ARG A 51 -62.96 -0.72 39.83
N THR A 52 -64.18 -0.98 40.27
CA THR A 52 -64.89 -2.23 39.91
C THR A 52 -65.77 -2.11 38.69
N SER A 53 -65.79 -0.94 38.03
CA SER A 53 -66.58 -0.70 36.81
C SER A 53 -65.75 -0.83 35.58
N ASN A 54 -66.14 -1.65 34.62
CA ASN A 54 -65.50 -1.78 33.34
C ASN A 54 -65.94 -0.66 32.35
N GLY A 55 -65.04 0.01 31.69
CA GLY A 55 -65.33 1.07 30.71
C GLY A 55 -65.96 2.33 31.35
N ALA A 56 -65.80 2.58 32.64
CA ALA A 56 -66.34 3.77 33.31
C ALA A 56 -65.52 5.03 33.04
N VAL A 57 -66.21 6.21 33.11
CA VAL A 57 -65.56 7.50 32.99
C VAL A 57 -65.58 8.26 34.33
N GLY A 58 -64.39 8.62 34.82
CA GLY A 58 -64.26 9.35 36.10
C GLY A 58 -64.92 10.70 36.01
N ILE A 59 -64.45 11.53 35.09
CA ILE A 59 -64.98 12.87 34.87
C ILE A 59 -65.17 13.06 33.34
N TYR A 60 -66.39 13.48 32.96
CA TYR A 60 -66.70 13.92 31.61
C TYR A 60 -66.95 15.43 31.63
N ALA A 61 -66.17 16.20 30.82
CA ALA A 61 -66.29 17.62 30.72
C ALA A 61 -66.33 18.06 29.25
N ASN A 62 -67.43 18.61 28.82
CA ASN A 62 -67.54 19.24 27.48
C ASN A 62 -67.84 20.75 27.62
N LYS A 63 -67.02 21.62 27.06
CA LYS A 63 -67.10 23.07 27.21
C LYS A 63 -67.23 23.53 28.67
N THR A 64 -66.48 22.80 29.53
CA THR A 64 -66.54 22.97 31.00
C THR A 64 -65.15 23.06 31.62
N ASN A 65 -64.88 24.08 32.40
CA ASN A 65 -63.62 24.22 33.10
C ASN A 65 -63.53 23.26 34.26
N VAL A 66 -62.39 22.53 34.38
CA VAL A 66 -62.15 21.61 35.50
C VAL A 66 -60.98 22.11 36.33
N THR A 67 -61.20 22.30 37.64
CA THR A 67 -60.18 22.84 38.52
C THR A 67 -60.10 22.04 39.84
N GLY A 68 -58.97 22.14 40.56
CA GLY A 68 -58.76 21.56 41.88
C GLY A 68 -58.01 20.25 41.93
N GLY A 69 -58.16 19.50 43.02
CA GLY A 69 -57.44 18.29 43.37
C GLY A 69 -58.37 17.12 43.67
N GLY A 70 -57.91 16.17 44.52
CA GLY A 70 -58.65 15.01 44.84
C GLY A 70 -58.20 13.73 44.16
N THR A 71 -58.97 12.66 44.26
CA THR A 71 -58.63 11.34 43.74
C THR A 71 -59.67 10.84 42.73
N VAL A 72 -59.24 10.33 41.59
CA VAL A 72 -60.06 9.52 40.67
C VAL A 72 -59.42 8.16 40.47
N THR A 73 -60.23 7.10 40.62
CA THR A 73 -59.81 5.73 40.43
C THR A 73 -60.69 5.03 39.40
N VAL A 74 -60.10 4.45 38.37
CA VAL A 74 -60.82 3.72 37.28
C VAL A 74 -60.29 2.28 37.15
N GLY A 75 -61.18 1.36 36.75
CA GLY A 75 -60.91 -0.03 36.47
C GLY A 75 -60.55 -0.31 35.00
N ALA A 76 -60.72 -1.58 34.57
CA ALA A 76 -60.39 -1.99 33.22
C ALA A 76 -61.18 -1.22 32.13
N ASN A 77 -60.54 -0.88 31.03
CA ASN A 77 -61.09 -0.07 29.95
C ASN A 77 -61.69 1.30 30.38
N GLY A 78 -61.42 1.72 31.65
CA GLY A 78 -61.92 2.97 32.21
C GLY A 78 -61.20 4.18 31.73
N LEU A 79 -61.84 5.34 31.76
CA LEU A 79 -61.30 6.67 31.43
C LEU A 79 -61.30 7.57 32.64
N GLY A 80 -60.16 8.04 33.08
CA GLY A 80 -60.07 8.95 34.25
C GLY A 80 -60.80 10.26 33.99
N MET A 81 -60.53 10.95 32.88
CA MET A 81 -61.18 12.19 32.51
C MET A 81 -61.31 12.34 30.98
N TYR A 82 -62.46 12.71 30.48
CA TYR A 82 -62.70 13.23 29.15
C TYR A 82 -62.90 14.73 29.24
N ALA A 83 -62.11 15.49 28.44
CA ALA A 83 -62.30 16.95 28.38
C ALA A 83 -62.31 17.40 26.89
N LYS A 84 -63.35 18.14 26.50
CA LYS A 84 -63.47 18.69 25.14
C LYS A 84 -63.79 20.18 25.23
N ASP A 85 -63.06 21.00 24.41
CA ASP A 85 -63.23 22.46 24.32
C ASP A 85 -63.26 23.12 25.73
N SER A 86 -62.38 22.65 26.62
CA SER A 86 -62.40 22.95 28.07
C SER A 86 -61.04 23.44 28.57
N ASN A 87 -61.03 24.15 29.72
CA ASN A 87 -59.79 24.46 30.43
C ASN A 87 -59.67 23.55 31.63
N VAL A 88 -58.63 22.71 31.70
CA VAL A 88 -58.38 21.80 32.80
C VAL A 88 -57.15 22.30 33.55
N ASN A 89 -57.30 22.60 34.84
CA ASN A 89 -56.23 23.02 35.74
C ASN A 89 -56.28 22.26 37.05
N LEU A 90 -55.50 21.23 37.15
CA LEU A 90 -55.49 20.29 38.30
C LEU A 90 -54.27 20.58 39.19
N THR A 91 -54.49 20.66 40.50
CA THR A 91 -53.44 20.87 41.50
C THR A 91 -53.50 19.84 42.63
N GLY A 92 -52.41 19.04 42.77
CA GLY A 92 -52.37 17.94 43.73
C GLY A 92 -53.39 16.83 43.46
N PHE A 93 -53.70 16.59 42.19
CA PHE A 93 -54.68 15.60 41.75
C PHE A 93 -54.04 14.21 41.70
N ASN A 94 -54.75 13.16 42.19
CA ASN A 94 -54.30 11.77 42.16
C ASN A 94 -55.21 10.96 41.24
N LEU A 95 -54.59 10.27 40.27
CA LEU A 95 -55.28 9.37 39.36
C LEU A 95 -54.76 7.94 39.54
N ASN A 96 -55.65 7.00 39.85
CA ASN A 96 -55.30 5.59 39.98
C ASN A 96 -55.90 4.78 38.81
N LEU A 97 -55.07 4.15 38.03
CA LEU A 97 -55.43 3.35 36.86
C LEU A 97 -55.23 1.87 37.20
N TYR A 98 -56.28 1.23 37.73
CA TYR A 98 -56.22 -0.11 38.34
C TYR A 98 -56.48 -1.25 37.35
N GLY A 99 -56.93 -0.99 36.18
CA GLY A 99 -57.29 -2.02 35.22
C GLY A 99 -56.54 -1.93 33.90
N ASP A 100 -56.53 -3.05 33.17
CA ASP A 100 -55.92 -3.13 31.84
C ASP A 100 -56.64 -2.22 30.83
N ASN A 101 -55.88 -1.70 29.84
CA ASN A 101 -56.38 -0.77 28.81
C ASN A 101 -57.06 0.49 29.38
N ALA A 102 -56.80 0.88 30.62
CA ALA A 102 -57.32 2.12 31.16
C ALA A 102 -56.70 3.34 30.48
N LEU A 103 -57.48 4.43 30.36
CA LEU A 103 -57.04 5.71 29.84
C LEU A 103 -57.14 6.78 30.92
N GLY A 104 -56.09 7.49 31.20
CA GLY A 104 -56.07 8.55 32.20
C GLY A 104 -56.89 9.79 31.75
N PHE A 105 -56.42 10.49 30.78
CA PHE A 105 -57.03 11.70 30.27
C PHE A 105 -57.25 11.61 28.75
N TYR A 106 -58.41 11.97 28.27
CA TYR A 106 -58.73 12.17 26.85
C TYR A 106 -59.05 13.63 26.60
N LEU A 107 -58.19 14.32 25.87
CA LEU A 107 -58.29 15.76 25.60
C LEU A 107 -58.68 15.96 24.15
N ASP A 108 -59.76 16.70 23.83
CA ASP A 108 -60.31 16.88 22.50
C ASP A 108 -60.61 18.38 22.23
N GLY A 109 -60.74 18.72 20.93
CA GLY A 109 -61.08 20.10 20.45
C GLY A 109 -60.02 21.12 20.80
N THR A 110 -60.43 22.20 21.50
CA THR A 110 -59.54 23.29 21.94
C THR A 110 -59.19 23.27 23.41
N THR A 111 -59.14 22.06 24.00
CA THR A 111 -58.88 21.86 25.41
C THR A 111 -57.46 22.27 25.82
N ASN A 112 -57.32 23.21 26.79
CA ASN A 112 -56.07 23.49 27.47
C ASN A 112 -55.94 22.63 28.73
N PHE A 113 -54.80 22.04 29.00
CA PHE A 113 -54.55 21.20 30.15
C PHE A 113 -53.27 21.61 30.91
N ALA A 114 -53.41 21.74 32.21
CA ALA A 114 -52.30 21.87 33.14
C ALA A 114 -52.61 20.97 34.37
N GLY A 115 -51.64 20.14 34.77
CA GLY A 115 -51.87 19.22 35.89
C GLY A 115 -50.65 18.97 36.74
N THR A 116 -50.86 18.91 38.08
CA THR A 116 -49.84 18.47 39.05
C THR A 116 -50.41 17.43 39.99
N GLY A 117 -49.62 16.52 40.53
CA GLY A 117 -50.07 15.48 41.45
C GLY A 117 -49.42 14.13 41.14
N ASN A 118 -50.15 13.03 41.37
CA ASN A 118 -49.61 11.68 41.12
C ASN A 118 -50.52 10.85 40.20
N ILE A 119 -49.96 10.00 39.39
CA ILE A 119 -50.65 9.01 38.60
C ILE A 119 -50.06 7.64 38.94
N ASP A 120 -50.89 6.72 39.48
CA ASP A 120 -50.51 5.37 39.85
C ASP A 120 -51.06 4.37 38.82
N VAL A 121 -50.18 3.64 38.16
CA VAL A 121 -50.50 2.67 37.13
C VAL A 121 -50.37 1.26 37.66
N ASN A 122 -51.46 0.50 37.62
CA ASN A 122 -51.52 -0.90 38.10
C ASN A 122 -51.99 -1.89 37.01
N GLY A 123 -52.40 -1.44 35.86
CA GLY A 123 -52.85 -2.23 34.70
C GLY A 123 -51.83 -2.42 33.62
N GLN A 124 -52.14 -3.23 32.60
CA GLN A 124 -51.42 -3.47 31.38
C GLN A 124 -51.98 -2.57 30.23
N ASN A 125 -51.13 -2.18 29.28
CA ASN A 125 -51.55 -1.34 28.13
C ASN A 125 -52.28 -0.06 28.52
N VAL A 126 -51.89 0.59 29.56
CA VAL A 126 -52.52 1.82 30.07
C VAL A 126 -51.98 3.01 29.29
N ALA A 127 -52.86 3.94 28.86
CA ALA A 127 -52.48 5.24 28.33
C ALA A 127 -52.83 6.33 29.33
N LEU A 128 -51.89 7.21 29.68
CA LEU A 128 -52.19 8.24 30.66
C LEU A 128 -52.89 9.45 30.02
N PHE A 129 -52.48 9.82 28.82
CA PHE A 129 -53.07 10.92 28.08
C PHE A 129 -53.32 10.53 26.62
N ASN A 130 -54.49 10.73 26.10
CA ASN A 130 -54.81 10.75 24.69
C ASN A 130 -55.16 12.21 24.29
N ILE A 131 -54.30 12.82 23.50
CA ILE A 131 -54.39 14.26 23.19
C ILE A 131 -54.75 14.43 21.72
N LYS A 132 -55.98 14.75 21.45
CA LYS A 132 -56.51 15.17 20.14
C LYS A 132 -56.82 16.68 20.13
N SER A 133 -56.39 17.35 21.17
CA SER A 133 -56.64 18.79 21.33
C SER A 133 -55.53 19.63 20.63
N ASN A 134 -55.93 20.76 20.02
CA ASN A 134 -55.04 21.81 19.55
C ASN A 134 -54.68 22.83 20.65
N GLY A 135 -55.16 22.64 21.90
CA GLY A 135 -54.87 23.51 23.03
C GLY A 135 -53.47 23.27 23.61
N THR A 136 -53.13 24.06 24.62
CA THR A 136 -51.89 23.88 25.37
C THR A 136 -51.93 22.70 26.30
N PHE A 137 -50.81 21.95 26.41
CA PHE A 137 -50.68 20.81 27.29
C PHE A 137 -49.46 20.96 28.19
N ALA A 138 -49.65 21.01 29.51
CA ALA A 138 -48.61 21.04 30.53
C ALA A 138 -48.86 19.96 31.57
N ASN A 139 -47.97 18.95 31.58
CA ASN A 139 -48.05 17.83 32.49
C ASN A 139 -46.90 17.81 33.49
N ASN A 140 -47.20 17.99 34.78
CA ASN A 140 -46.24 17.94 35.87
C ASN A 140 -46.70 16.87 36.94
N PHE A 141 -47.28 15.76 36.50
CA PHE A 141 -47.58 14.61 37.33
C PHE A 141 -46.35 13.75 37.59
N ASN A 142 -46.22 13.24 38.81
CA ASN A 142 -45.34 12.15 39.14
C ASN A 142 -46.04 10.84 38.81
N VAL A 143 -45.41 10.02 37.97
CA VAL A 143 -46.00 8.72 37.57
C VAL A 143 -45.29 7.58 38.27
N THR A 144 -46.04 6.70 38.91
CA THR A 144 -45.55 5.45 39.51
C THR A 144 -46.28 4.27 38.89
N SER A 145 -45.59 3.13 38.77
CA SER A 145 -46.18 1.93 38.21
C SER A 145 -45.91 0.71 39.06
N ALA A 146 -46.90 -0.17 39.20
CA ALA A 146 -46.73 -1.48 39.86
C ALA A 146 -45.81 -2.39 39.00
N ALA A 147 -45.16 -3.37 39.65
CA ALA A 147 -44.36 -4.35 38.92
C ALA A 147 -45.24 -5.12 37.92
N GLY A 148 -44.76 -5.20 36.66
CA GLY A 148 -45.47 -5.90 35.59
C GLY A 148 -46.53 -5.06 34.86
N SER A 149 -46.76 -3.81 35.22
CA SER A 149 -47.62 -2.91 34.45
C SER A 149 -46.89 -2.36 33.23
N SER A 150 -47.68 -2.06 32.18
CA SER A 150 -47.16 -1.38 31.00
C SER A 150 -47.99 -0.13 30.67
N TYR A 151 -47.36 0.97 30.31
CA TYR A 151 -48.07 2.19 30.03
C TYR A 151 -47.36 3.14 29.08
N THR A 152 -48.19 3.95 28.42
CA THR A 152 -47.77 5.13 27.67
C THR A 152 -48.30 6.37 28.33
N ILE A 153 -47.42 7.32 28.66
CA ILE A 153 -47.91 8.53 29.33
C ILE A 153 -48.75 9.39 28.40
N GLY A 154 -48.25 9.65 27.20
CA GLY A 154 -48.98 10.52 26.25
C GLY A 154 -49.19 9.82 24.89
N SER A 155 -50.41 9.85 24.37
CA SER A 155 -50.71 9.57 22.98
C SER A 155 -51.27 10.83 22.34
N VAL A 156 -50.58 11.38 21.35
CA VAL A 156 -50.87 12.70 20.77
C VAL A 156 -51.04 12.59 19.25
N ASN A 157 -52.10 13.17 18.73
CA ASN A 157 -52.29 13.29 17.30
C ASN A 157 -52.55 14.76 16.89
N ASN A 158 -51.77 15.30 15.96
CA ASN A 158 -51.90 16.65 15.47
C ASN A 158 -51.84 17.72 16.58
N GLY A 159 -50.90 17.56 17.53
CA GLY A 159 -50.82 18.46 18.69
C GLY A 159 -49.43 18.59 19.28
N THR A 160 -49.39 19.09 20.50
CA THR A 160 -48.12 19.28 21.23
C THR A 160 -48.15 18.64 22.57
N PHE A 161 -47.00 18.12 23.04
CA PHE A 161 -46.83 17.53 24.36
C PHE A 161 -45.66 18.16 25.09
N TYR A 162 -45.98 18.77 26.20
CA TYR A 162 -44.99 19.38 27.10
C TYR A 162 -44.91 18.49 28.38
N TYR A 163 -43.70 18.15 28.78
CA TYR A 163 -43.46 17.42 30.02
C TYR A 163 -42.32 18.02 30.82
N ASN A 164 -42.56 18.20 32.14
CA ASN A 164 -41.57 18.79 33.03
C ASN A 164 -41.65 18.14 34.43
N GLY A 165 -41.93 16.84 34.48
CA GLY A 165 -42.10 16.05 35.70
C GLY A 165 -41.17 14.83 35.73
N THR A 166 -41.40 13.97 36.76
CA THR A 166 -40.72 12.67 36.91
C THR A 166 -41.65 11.55 36.47
N ALA A 167 -41.12 10.62 35.66
CA ALA A 167 -41.79 9.40 35.25
C ALA A 167 -40.87 8.18 35.47
N ASN A 168 -41.40 7.13 36.10
CA ASN A 168 -40.71 5.84 36.17
C ASN A 168 -41.48 4.83 35.30
N LEU A 169 -40.90 4.48 34.16
CA LEU A 169 -41.52 3.62 33.15
C LEU A 169 -41.23 2.13 33.46
N GLY A 170 -42.26 1.32 33.48
CA GLY A 170 -42.13 -0.14 33.51
C GLY A 170 -41.61 -0.70 32.17
N ALA A 171 -41.34 -2.01 32.12
CA ALA A 171 -40.99 -2.68 30.88
C ALA A 171 -42.05 -2.46 29.78
N ASN A 172 -41.63 -2.24 28.55
CA ASN A 172 -42.48 -1.88 27.41
C ASN A 172 -43.27 -0.58 27.60
N GLY A 173 -42.89 0.27 28.57
CA GLY A 173 -43.49 1.58 28.77
C GLY A 173 -42.98 2.66 27.80
N SER A 174 -43.81 3.62 27.44
CA SER A 174 -43.36 4.83 26.75
C SER A 174 -43.86 6.10 27.43
N LEU A 175 -43.03 7.16 27.40
CA LEU A 175 -43.51 8.45 27.91
C LEU A 175 -44.55 9.03 26.99
N VAL A 176 -44.25 9.13 25.70
CA VAL A 176 -45.18 9.71 24.73
C VAL A 176 -45.04 9.02 23.38
N SER A 177 -46.20 8.80 22.74
CA SER A 177 -46.25 8.43 21.29
C SER A 177 -47.11 9.47 20.56
N GLY A 178 -46.64 9.87 19.35
CA GLY A 178 -47.34 10.93 18.61
C GLY A 178 -47.19 10.84 17.10
N THR A 179 -48.29 11.24 16.40
CA THR A 179 -48.28 11.45 14.94
C THR A 179 -48.56 12.93 14.64
N ASN A 180 -47.72 13.54 13.76
CA ASN A 180 -47.82 14.98 13.49
C ASN A 180 -47.79 15.77 14.82
N THR A 181 -46.79 15.52 15.63
CA THR A 181 -46.72 15.97 17.03
C THR A 181 -45.39 16.61 17.35
N ALA A 182 -45.41 17.71 18.12
CA ALA A 182 -44.18 18.29 18.70
C ALA A 182 -44.14 17.97 20.21
N VAL A 183 -43.05 17.42 20.68
CA VAL A 183 -42.80 17.02 22.07
C VAL A 183 -41.65 17.81 22.66
N LEU A 184 -41.84 18.37 23.83
CA LEU A 184 -40.81 19.01 24.64
C LEU A 184 -40.73 18.36 26.02
N LEU A 185 -39.61 17.68 26.29
CA LEU A 185 -39.23 17.24 27.65
C LEU A 185 -38.32 18.32 28.25
N ASP A 186 -38.90 19.17 29.12
CA ASP A 186 -38.19 20.38 29.58
C ASP A 186 -37.17 20.03 30.73
N THR A 187 -36.49 21.04 31.21
CA THR A 187 -35.27 20.91 32.05
C THR A 187 -35.44 20.14 33.35
N ALA A 188 -36.64 20.16 33.95
CA ALA A 188 -36.95 19.38 35.12
C ALA A 188 -37.52 17.98 34.82
N SER A 189 -37.65 17.59 33.55
CA SER A 189 -38.09 16.25 33.23
C SER A 189 -37.03 15.22 33.61
N ASN A 190 -37.48 14.16 34.33
CA ASN A 190 -36.66 13.05 34.77
C ASN A 190 -37.39 11.74 34.45
N ILE A 191 -37.01 11.15 33.32
CA ILE A 191 -37.62 9.94 32.81
C ILE A 191 -36.71 8.77 33.14
N THR A 192 -37.19 7.82 33.94
CA THR A 192 -36.44 6.63 34.30
C THR A 192 -37.21 5.37 33.87
N GLY A 193 -36.50 4.30 33.59
CA GLY A 193 -37.09 3.01 33.27
C GLY A 193 -36.06 1.92 33.38
N THR A 194 -36.16 1.02 34.36
CA THR A 194 -35.23 -0.09 34.58
C THR A 194 -35.60 -1.34 33.79
N GLY A 195 -36.82 -1.38 33.22
CA GLY A 195 -37.28 -2.50 32.40
C GLY A 195 -36.68 -2.45 30.99
N SER A 196 -36.90 -3.52 30.23
CA SER A 196 -36.53 -3.59 28.82
C SER A 196 -37.60 -2.97 27.93
N SER A 197 -37.17 -2.55 26.71
CA SER A 197 -38.05 -2.03 25.66
C SER A 197 -38.82 -0.77 26.05
N VAL A 198 -38.17 0.13 26.78
CA VAL A 198 -38.74 1.40 27.22
C VAL A 198 -38.41 2.50 26.20
N VAL A 199 -39.40 3.37 25.92
CA VAL A 199 -39.21 4.49 24.96
C VAL A 199 -39.51 5.82 25.67
N GLY A 200 -38.58 6.78 25.57
CA GLY A 200 -38.81 8.13 26.07
C GLY A 200 -39.86 8.86 25.21
N ALA A 201 -39.65 9.02 23.94
CA ALA A 201 -40.67 9.55 23.02
C ALA A 201 -40.63 8.80 21.67
N ALA A 202 -41.79 8.41 21.17
CA ALA A 202 -41.98 7.78 19.86
C ALA A 202 -42.81 8.68 18.95
N LEU A 203 -42.20 9.22 17.88
CA LEU A 203 -42.80 10.24 17.03
C LEU A 203 -42.88 9.78 15.55
N ASN A 204 -44.01 10.10 14.94
CA ASN A 204 -44.26 9.70 13.54
C ASN A 204 -44.56 10.94 12.68
N GLY A 205 -43.70 11.21 11.74
CA GLY A 205 -43.80 12.33 10.79
C GLY A 205 -43.46 13.69 11.38
N GLN A 206 -43.42 14.67 10.52
CA GLN A 206 -43.15 16.08 10.88
C GLN A 206 -44.39 16.79 11.43
N TYR A 207 -44.21 17.65 12.41
CA TYR A 207 -45.29 18.48 12.95
C TYR A 207 -45.59 19.65 12.00
N THR A 208 -46.82 19.71 11.52
CA THR A 208 -47.27 20.76 10.56
C THR A 208 -48.03 21.92 11.21
N GLY A 209 -48.29 21.83 12.52
CA GLY A 209 -48.96 22.88 13.27
C GLY A 209 -48.02 24.05 13.64
N THR A 210 -48.63 25.09 14.28
CA THR A 210 -47.87 26.22 14.79
C THR A 210 -47.05 25.78 16.03
N THR A 211 -45.73 25.97 15.98
CA THR A 211 -44.84 25.65 17.09
C THR A 211 -45.12 26.56 18.27
N PRO A 212 -45.48 26.04 19.47
CA PRO A 212 -45.75 26.84 20.65
C PRO A 212 -44.50 27.57 21.17
N SER A 213 -44.72 28.62 21.95
CA SER A 213 -43.61 29.27 22.66
C SER A 213 -42.89 28.31 23.59
N GLY A 214 -41.57 28.36 23.58
CA GLY A 214 -40.71 27.46 24.35
C GLY A 214 -40.23 26.22 23.60
N PHE A 215 -40.91 25.76 22.56
CA PHE A 215 -40.44 24.67 21.67
C PHE A 215 -39.46 25.17 20.64
N THR A 216 -38.51 24.31 20.22
CA THR A 216 -37.63 24.65 19.10
C THR A 216 -38.37 24.43 17.77
N SER A 217 -38.43 25.44 16.94
CA SER A 217 -39.11 25.37 15.65
C SER A 217 -38.48 24.33 14.72
N GLY A 218 -39.32 23.50 14.09
CA GLY A 218 -38.88 22.49 13.17
C GLY A 218 -38.25 21.28 13.85
N ILE A 219 -38.56 21.04 15.11
CA ILE A 219 -38.16 19.86 15.88
C ILE A 219 -39.41 19.17 16.43
N GLU A 220 -39.58 17.89 16.20
CA GLU A 220 -40.70 17.10 16.68
C GLU A 220 -40.44 16.54 18.08
N GLY A 221 -39.19 16.16 18.38
CA GLY A 221 -38.79 15.62 19.70
C GLY A 221 -37.61 16.37 20.29
N GLU A 222 -37.83 17.11 21.37
CA GLU A 222 -36.78 17.82 22.09
C GLU A 222 -36.66 17.33 23.54
N ASN A 223 -35.44 16.91 23.92
CA ASN A 223 -35.09 16.60 25.33
C ASN A 223 -34.15 17.68 25.88
N ARG A 224 -34.53 18.33 26.99
CA ARG A 224 -33.68 19.23 27.77
C ARG A 224 -33.39 18.68 29.17
N GLY A 225 -34.14 17.67 29.59
CA GLY A 225 -34.03 17.01 30.91
C GLY A 225 -33.17 15.76 30.89
N THR A 226 -33.54 14.83 31.73
CA THR A 226 -32.84 13.53 31.86
C THR A 226 -33.74 12.39 31.40
N ILE A 227 -33.18 11.51 30.58
CA ILE A 227 -33.75 10.24 30.18
C ILE A 227 -32.76 9.14 30.58
N ALA A 228 -33.16 8.19 31.47
CA ALA A 228 -32.34 7.07 31.95
C ALA A 228 -33.12 5.76 31.83
N LEU A 229 -32.81 4.97 30.79
CA LEU A 229 -33.56 3.76 30.42
C LEU A 229 -32.67 2.52 30.45
N GLY A 230 -33.30 1.38 30.70
CA GLY A 230 -32.64 0.08 30.71
C GLY A 230 -32.33 -0.46 29.31
N ASP A 231 -32.17 -1.80 29.24
CA ASP A 231 -31.76 -2.50 28.02
C ASP A 231 -32.85 -2.48 26.94
N SER A 232 -32.44 -2.63 25.69
CA SER A 232 -33.32 -2.67 24.51
C SER A 232 -34.25 -1.46 24.37
N SER A 233 -33.86 -0.32 24.88
CA SER A 233 -34.66 0.89 25.01
C SER A 233 -34.25 1.99 24.01
N ALA A 234 -35.11 2.99 23.83
CA ALA A 234 -34.82 4.16 23.00
C ALA A 234 -35.13 5.47 23.73
N GLY A 235 -34.17 6.39 23.76
CA GLY A 235 -34.39 7.72 24.36
C GLY A 235 -35.42 8.51 23.58
N LEU A 236 -35.08 8.99 22.38
CA LEU A 236 -36.03 9.59 21.42
C LEU A 236 -36.05 8.75 20.15
N TYR A 237 -37.23 8.38 19.69
CA TYR A 237 -37.46 7.56 18.52
C TYR A 237 -38.38 8.27 17.52
N GLY A 238 -37.90 8.44 16.28
CA GLY A 238 -38.63 9.10 15.19
C GLY A 238 -38.81 8.20 13.97
N THR A 239 -39.93 8.36 13.27
CA THR A 239 -40.17 7.71 11.96
C THR A 239 -40.76 8.73 10.98
N ASN A 240 -40.74 8.37 9.69
CA ASN A 240 -41.33 9.17 8.62
C ASN A 240 -40.89 10.64 8.59
N GLY A 241 -39.59 10.89 8.78
CA GLY A 241 -39.02 12.23 8.67
C GLY A 241 -39.09 13.07 9.94
N ALA A 242 -39.38 12.50 11.09
CA ALA A 242 -39.37 13.23 12.37
C ALA A 242 -37.95 13.74 12.72
N ARG A 243 -37.86 14.99 13.23
CA ARG A 243 -36.59 15.65 13.57
C ARG A 243 -36.43 15.70 15.08
N LEU A 244 -35.28 15.21 15.59
CA LEU A 244 -35.03 15.00 17.01
C LEU A 244 -33.83 15.83 17.48
N LEU A 245 -33.96 16.41 18.69
CA LEU A 245 -32.94 17.22 19.33
C LEU A 245 -32.75 16.82 20.79
N ASN A 246 -31.54 16.48 21.18
CA ASN A 246 -31.16 16.32 22.58
C ASN A 246 -30.31 17.50 23.05
N LYS A 247 -30.75 18.21 24.07
CA LYS A 247 -29.98 19.22 24.79
C LYS A 247 -29.67 18.82 26.22
N GLY A 248 -30.35 17.78 26.72
CA GLY A 248 -30.19 17.25 28.07
C GLY A 248 -29.32 16.01 28.13
N ASN A 249 -29.60 15.14 29.08
CA ASN A 249 -28.88 13.90 29.27
C ASN A 249 -29.74 12.70 28.86
N ILE A 250 -29.18 11.82 28.04
CA ILE A 250 -29.78 10.52 27.71
C ILE A 250 -28.80 9.42 28.13
N SER A 251 -29.28 8.47 28.93
CA SER A 251 -28.55 7.27 29.29
C SER A 251 -29.38 6.05 28.94
N VAL A 252 -28.84 5.11 28.16
CA VAL A 252 -29.55 3.90 27.77
C VAL A 252 -28.71 2.65 28.07
N GLY A 253 -29.38 1.54 28.42
CA GLY A 253 -28.73 0.26 28.70
C GLY A 253 -28.17 -0.44 27.48
N ASN A 254 -28.00 -1.76 27.55
CA ASN A 254 -27.45 -2.58 26.47
C ASN A 254 -28.45 -2.73 25.31
N SER A 255 -27.92 -2.91 24.09
CA SER A 255 -28.74 -3.08 22.88
C SER A 255 -29.79 -1.99 22.70
N SER A 256 -29.47 -0.76 23.04
CA SER A 256 -30.36 0.40 23.13
C SER A 256 -29.89 1.54 22.22
N ILE A 257 -30.74 2.54 22.01
CA ILE A 257 -30.46 3.70 21.16
C ILE A 257 -30.75 5.00 21.91
N GLY A 258 -29.81 5.94 21.89
CA GLY A 258 -30.03 7.28 22.46
C GLY A 258 -31.03 8.09 21.66
N LEU A 259 -30.70 8.41 20.40
CA LEU A 259 -31.57 9.09 19.44
C LEU A 259 -31.71 8.21 18.18
N SER A 260 -32.93 7.96 17.74
CA SER A 260 -33.16 7.22 16.49
C SER A 260 -34.18 7.95 15.62
N SER A 261 -33.91 8.13 14.35
CA SER A 261 -34.94 8.59 13.40
C SER A 261 -34.78 7.94 12.03
N THR A 262 -35.93 7.68 11.38
CA THR A 262 -35.97 7.04 10.08
C THR A 262 -36.84 7.85 9.09
N GLY A 263 -36.44 7.76 7.82
CA GLY A 263 -37.17 8.35 6.71
C GLY A 263 -36.61 9.68 6.19
N ILE A 264 -36.92 9.97 4.94
CA ILE A 264 -36.44 11.15 4.21
C ILE A 264 -36.87 12.43 4.93
N GLY A 265 -35.94 13.36 5.09
CA GLY A 265 -36.16 14.65 5.77
C GLY A 265 -36.05 14.59 7.30
N SER A 266 -35.79 13.40 7.89
CA SER A 266 -35.46 13.31 9.30
C SER A 266 -34.09 13.91 9.61
N THR A 267 -33.97 14.52 10.79
CA THR A 267 -32.69 15.03 11.30
C THR A 267 -32.49 14.61 12.75
N LEU A 268 -31.27 14.28 13.09
CA LEU A 268 -30.84 13.95 14.44
C LEU A 268 -29.80 14.98 14.91
N ARG A 269 -30.06 15.60 16.03
CA ARG A 269 -29.13 16.59 16.61
C ARG A 269 -28.91 16.33 18.10
N ASN A 270 -27.65 16.17 18.45
CA ASN A 270 -27.22 16.08 19.85
C ASN A 270 -26.40 17.32 20.24
N GLU A 271 -26.91 18.09 21.21
CA GLU A 271 -26.23 19.23 21.84
C GLU A 271 -25.89 18.91 23.32
N GLY A 272 -26.49 17.89 23.88
CA GLY A 272 -26.31 17.41 25.28
C GLY A 272 -25.39 16.19 25.37
N ASN A 273 -25.67 15.37 26.37
CA ASN A 273 -24.90 14.16 26.64
C ASN A 273 -25.73 12.90 26.35
N ILE A 274 -25.09 11.93 25.68
CA ILE A 274 -25.65 10.61 25.47
C ILE A 274 -24.64 9.59 26.01
N THR A 275 -25.13 8.69 26.89
CA THR A 275 -24.34 7.56 27.41
C THR A 275 -25.03 6.26 27.02
N VAL A 276 -24.28 5.32 26.47
CA VAL A 276 -24.84 4.07 25.94
C VAL A 276 -24.14 2.84 26.52
N GLY A 277 -24.91 1.75 26.66
CA GLY A 277 -24.43 0.44 27.13
C GLY A 277 -23.78 -0.37 26.01
N GLN A 278 -23.60 -1.68 26.29
CA GLN A 278 -22.98 -2.63 25.37
C GLN A 278 -23.85 -2.84 24.12
N GLY A 279 -23.22 -2.83 22.95
CA GLY A 279 -23.89 -3.05 21.66
C GLY A 279 -24.98 -2.02 21.36
N SER A 280 -24.87 -0.81 21.91
CA SER A 280 -25.85 0.27 21.82
C SER A 280 -25.33 1.40 20.92
N GLU A 281 -26.27 2.19 20.43
CA GLU A 281 -26.00 3.31 19.53
C GLU A 281 -26.33 4.65 20.19
N GLY A 282 -25.44 5.62 20.08
CA GLY A 282 -25.72 6.97 20.54
C GLY A 282 -26.77 7.64 19.67
N MET A 283 -26.52 7.70 18.37
CA MET A 283 -27.46 8.22 17.37
C MET A 283 -27.59 7.23 16.22
N TYR A 284 -28.80 6.90 15.83
CA TYR A 284 -29.12 6.05 14.69
C TYR A 284 -30.02 6.76 13.69
N GLY A 285 -29.54 6.98 12.48
CA GLY A 285 -30.28 7.53 11.36
C GLY A 285 -30.42 6.54 10.20
N SER A 286 -31.65 6.22 9.81
CA SER A 286 -31.92 5.42 8.61
C SER A 286 -32.71 6.23 7.60
N GLU A 287 -32.19 6.36 6.35
CA GLU A 287 -32.71 7.27 5.32
C GLU A 287 -32.85 8.71 5.84
N SER A 288 -32.11 9.09 6.89
CA SER A 288 -32.09 10.44 7.44
C SER A 288 -31.28 11.36 6.55
N SER A 289 -31.69 12.62 6.46
CA SER A 289 -30.98 13.64 5.67
C SER A 289 -29.74 14.14 6.39
N ASP A 290 -29.80 14.23 7.74
CA ASP A 290 -28.78 14.93 8.53
C ASP A 290 -28.63 14.34 9.94
N ILE A 291 -27.40 14.08 10.36
CA ILE A 291 -27.04 13.69 11.73
C ILE A 291 -25.93 14.64 12.22
N THR A 292 -26.23 15.39 13.27
CA THR A 292 -25.28 16.37 13.83
C THR A 292 -25.04 16.11 15.32
N ASN A 293 -23.79 15.92 15.71
CA ASN A 293 -23.36 15.88 17.11
C ASN A 293 -22.50 17.12 17.44
N THR A 294 -22.98 17.95 18.33
CA THR A 294 -22.22 19.08 18.90
C THR A 294 -21.96 18.87 20.40
N GLY A 295 -22.64 17.90 21.02
CA GLY A 295 -22.51 17.53 22.40
C GLY A 295 -21.54 16.34 22.63
N SER A 296 -21.87 15.49 23.58
CA SER A 296 -21.05 14.34 23.95
C SER A 296 -21.81 13.03 23.77
N ILE A 297 -21.13 12.03 23.20
CA ILE A 297 -21.60 10.63 23.16
C ILE A 297 -20.52 9.78 23.80
N GLY A 298 -20.84 9.01 24.84
CA GLY A 298 -19.87 8.24 25.61
C GLY A 298 -20.30 6.81 25.90
N SER A 299 -19.32 5.92 26.04
CA SER A 299 -19.48 4.55 26.52
C SER A 299 -18.16 3.99 27.07
N THR A 300 -18.28 3.18 28.12
CA THR A 300 -17.19 2.31 28.60
C THR A 300 -17.46 0.84 28.28
N SER A 301 -18.59 0.54 27.67
CA SER A 301 -19.04 -0.80 27.31
C SER A 301 -18.55 -1.22 25.93
N LEU A 302 -18.38 -2.53 25.72
CA LEU A 302 -17.89 -3.06 24.45
C LEU A 302 -18.93 -2.96 23.32
N ASN A 303 -18.45 -2.90 22.07
CA ASN A 303 -19.27 -2.84 20.85
C ASN A 303 -20.23 -1.64 20.78
N ALA A 304 -19.96 -0.54 21.47
CA ALA A 304 -20.78 0.67 21.38
C ALA A 304 -20.55 1.40 20.05
N VAL A 305 -21.60 2.03 19.53
CA VAL A 305 -21.55 2.87 18.33
C VAL A 305 -21.92 4.31 18.69
N GLY A 306 -21.10 5.28 18.33
CA GLY A 306 -21.40 6.69 18.58
C GLY A 306 -22.53 7.18 17.68
N ILE A 307 -22.28 7.20 16.37
CA ILE A 307 -23.24 7.57 15.34
C ILE A 307 -23.33 6.44 14.31
N TYR A 308 -24.54 5.96 14.04
CA TYR A 308 -24.82 5.03 12.99
C TYR A 308 -25.73 5.65 11.93
N GLY A 309 -25.25 5.74 10.70
CA GLY A 309 -26.00 6.23 9.54
C GLY A 309 -26.22 5.11 8.51
N ASP A 310 -27.49 4.84 8.14
CA ASP A 310 -27.84 3.90 7.07
C ASP A 310 -28.72 4.58 6.04
N SER A 311 -28.25 4.69 4.79
CA SER A 311 -29.01 5.40 3.76
C SER A 311 -28.74 4.88 2.36
N THR A 312 -29.81 4.70 1.59
CA THR A 312 -29.80 4.40 0.15
C THR A 312 -29.89 5.67 -0.70
N THR A 313 -30.33 6.79 -0.13
CA THR A 313 -30.55 8.04 -0.85
C THR A 313 -29.44 9.09 -0.65
N GLY A 314 -28.61 8.92 0.38
CA GLY A 314 -27.56 9.84 0.77
C GLY A 314 -27.81 10.50 2.12
N MET A 315 -26.73 10.94 2.78
CA MET A 315 -26.81 11.46 4.15
C MET A 315 -25.62 12.37 4.47
N THR A 316 -25.85 13.38 5.32
CA THR A 316 -24.76 14.17 5.91
C THR A 316 -24.60 13.82 7.40
N ILE A 317 -23.36 13.59 7.82
CA ILE A 317 -23.01 13.35 9.24
C ILE A 317 -21.97 14.37 9.67
N ASN A 318 -22.32 15.20 10.67
CA ASN A 318 -21.43 16.20 11.22
C ASN A 318 -21.14 15.94 12.70
N ASN A 319 -19.90 15.72 13.05
CA ASN A 319 -19.44 15.69 14.43
C ASN A 319 -18.54 16.88 14.72
N THR A 320 -19.02 17.81 15.53
CA THR A 320 -18.23 18.92 16.07
C THR A 320 -18.00 18.76 17.59
N GLY A 321 -18.70 17.82 18.21
CA GLY A 321 -18.63 17.47 19.62
C GLY A 321 -17.64 16.34 19.91
N THR A 322 -17.92 15.62 20.98
CA THR A 322 -17.08 14.48 21.43
C THR A 322 -17.82 13.17 21.30
N ILE A 323 -17.15 12.18 20.71
CA ILE A 323 -17.52 10.78 20.73
C ILE A 323 -16.40 10.06 21.49
N ASP A 324 -16.66 9.56 22.72
CA ASP A 324 -15.66 8.91 23.59
C ASP A 324 -16.15 7.52 23.99
N LEU A 325 -15.71 6.51 23.23
CA LEU A 325 -16.12 5.13 23.39
C LEU A 325 -14.91 4.29 23.82
N GLN A 326 -14.68 4.20 25.13
CA GLN A 326 -13.54 3.50 25.71
C GLN A 326 -13.69 1.97 25.73
N GLY A 327 -14.88 1.45 25.46
CA GLY A 327 -15.13 0.02 25.42
C GLY A 327 -14.45 -0.65 24.23
N THR A 328 -14.10 -1.92 24.38
CA THR A 328 -13.47 -2.73 23.34
C THR A 328 -14.38 -2.88 22.12
N ASP A 329 -13.80 -2.91 20.93
CA ASP A 329 -14.47 -3.12 19.63
C ASP A 329 -15.55 -2.08 19.28
N SER A 330 -15.47 -0.87 19.85
CA SER A 330 -16.43 0.21 19.63
C SER A 330 -16.19 0.93 18.30
N ARG A 331 -17.23 1.60 17.78
CA ARG A 331 -17.19 2.36 16.53
C ARG A 331 -17.64 3.80 16.74
N GLY A 332 -16.83 4.77 16.35
CA GLY A 332 -17.16 6.18 16.55
C GLY A 332 -18.31 6.61 15.64
N ILE A 333 -18.07 6.68 14.34
CA ILE A 333 -19.06 6.94 13.28
C ILE A 333 -19.07 5.73 12.36
N TYR A 334 -20.23 5.13 12.16
CA TYR A 334 -20.41 3.94 11.35
C TYR A 334 -21.50 4.15 10.32
N THR A 335 -21.20 3.89 9.04
CA THR A 335 -22.17 4.11 7.96
C THR A 335 -22.40 2.86 7.12
N LYS A 336 -23.63 2.71 6.60
CA LYS A 336 -24.06 1.68 5.65
C LYS A 336 -24.97 2.24 4.57
N GLY A 337 -25.34 1.38 3.62
CA GLY A 337 -26.29 1.67 2.55
C GLY A 337 -25.58 2.27 1.31
N THR A 338 -26.28 2.25 0.18
CA THR A 338 -25.75 2.58 -1.16
C THR A 338 -25.77 4.08 -1.52
N GLY A 339 -26.45 4.90 -0.72
CA GLY A 339 -26.47 6.36 -0.94
C GLY A 339 -25.14 6.99 -0.50
N ILE A 340 -24.71 8.06 -1.16
CA ILE A 340 -23.47 8.77 -0.84
C ILE A 340 -23.59 9.47 0.51
N LYS A 341 -22.63 9.25 1.41
CA LYS A 341 -22.53 9.92 2.69
C LYS A 341 -21.43 10.97 2.67
N THR A 342 -21.74 12.13 3.19
CA THR A 342 -20.74 13.15 3.50
C THR A 342 -20.54 13.18 5.01
N ILE A 343 -19.36 12.75 5.46
CA ILE A 343 -19.01 12.64 6.87
C ILE A 343 -17.98 13.71 7.19
N THR A 344 -18.32 14.63 8.08
CA THR A 344 -17.40 15.66 8.57
C THR A 344 -17.16 15.47 10.08
N ASN A 345 -15.93 15.30 10.46
CA ASN A 345 -15.50 15.32 11.86
C ASN A 345 -14.59 16.54 12.10
N SER A 346 -15.08 17.51 12.85
CA SER A 346 -14.27 18.62 13.36
C SER A 346 -14.09 18.59 14.89
N GLY A 347 -14.76 17.64 15.55
CA GLY A 347 -14.66 17.38 16.98
C GLY A 347 -13.66 16.24 17.31
N THR A 348 -13.95 15.55 18.38
CA THR A 348 -13.12 14.42 18.84
C THR A 348 -13.86 13.10 18.67
N VAL A 349 -13.18 12.11 18.10
CA VAL A 349 -13.61 10.71 18.08
C VAL A 349 -12.54 9.89 18.77
N LYS A 350 -12.91 9.20 19.85
CA LYS A 350 -12.01 8.35 20.62
C LYS A 350 -12.64 6.99 20.82
N ILE A 351 -11.89 5.96 20.47
CA ILE A 351 -12.29 4.56 20.62
C ILE A 351 -11.25 3.80 21.44
N GLY A 352 -11.70 2.78 22.16
CA GLY A 352 -10.83 1.91 22.96
C GLY A 352 -10.06 0.91 22.12
N ASP A 353 -9.50 -0.10 22.80
CA ASP A 353 -8.78 -1.19 22.18
C ASP A 353 -9.71 -2.09 21.35
N SER A 354 -9.13 -2.84 20.42
CA SER A 354 -9.87 -3.89 19.73
C SER A 354 -9.38 -5.27 20.15
N SER A 355 -10.29 -6.20 20.26
CA SER A 355 -10.00 -7.60 20.66
C SER A 355 -9.27 -8.34 19.53
N ASN A 356 -9.46 -7.91 18.30
CA ASN A 356 -8.91 -8.54 17.12
C ASN A 356 -8.58 -7.49 16.03
N ALA A 357 -7.33 -7.48 15.56
CA ALA A 357 -6.89 -6.61 14.48
C ALA A 357 -7.56 -6.90 13.12
N SER A 358 -8.10 -8.11 12.90
CA SER A 358 -8.83 -8.47 11.68
C SER A 358 -10.25 -7.91 11.62
N GLN A 359 -10.83 -7.51 12.75
CA GLN A 359 -12.14 -6.87 12.86
C GLN A 359 -12.06 -5.73 13.89
N PRO A 360 -11.30 -4.69 13.57
CA PRO A 360 -11.01 -3.63 14.52
C PRO A 360 -12.24 -2.80 14.87
N GLY A 361 -12.25 -2.24 16.07
CA GLY A 361 -13.02 -1.02 16.35
C GLY A 361 -12.51 0.11 15.45
N VAL A 362 -13.40 0.98 15.01
CA VAL A 362 -13.07 1.99 14.00
C VAL A 362 -13.55 3.38 14.43
N GLY A 363 -12.69 4.38 14.30
CA GLY A 363 -13.08 5.77 14.57
C GLY A 363 -14.17 6.25 13.59
N ILE A 364 -13.93 6.14 12.28
CA ILE A 364 -14.91 6.44 11.22
C ILE A 364 -14.90 5.31 10.20
N TYR A 365 -16.06 4.67 10.00
CA TYR A 365 -16.24 3.58 9.03
C TYR A 365 -17.22 3.97 7.93
N SER A 366 -16.79 3.78 6.69
CA SER A 366 -17.61 3.98 5.49
C SER A 366 -17.27 2.92 4.43
N ASP A 367 -18.27 2.15 3.96
CA ASP A 367 -18.07 1.05 3.02
C ASP A 367 -18.76 1.28 1.66
N ASN A 368 -19.16 2.50 1.35
CA ASN A 368 -19.87 2.78 0.11
C ASN A 368 -19.08 3.62 -0.88
N THR A 369 -19.25 3.31 -2.15
CA THR A 369 -18.64 4.04 -3.27
C THR A 369 -19.10 5.48 -3.34
N GLY A 370 -18.12 6.41 -3.42
CA GLY A 370 -18.37 7.84 -3.55
C GLY A 370 -18.56 8.57 -2.23
N ASP A 371 -18.51 7.89 -1.08
CA ASP A 371 -18.56 8.54 0.22
C ASP A 371 -17.36 9.47 0.43
N ILE A 372 -17.60 10.58 1.12
CA ILE A 372 -16.60 11.60 1.41
C ILE A 372 -16.43 11.71 2.93
N ILE A 373 -15.23 11.43 3.41
CA ILE A 373 -14.83 11.64 4.80
C ILE A 373 -13.91 12.85 4.87
N THR A 374 -14.29 13.85 5.64
CA THR A 374 -13.44 15.02 5.93
C THR A 374 -13.18 15.07 7.44
N ASN A 375 -11.95 14.83 7.84
CA ASN A 375 -11.53 14.94 9.22
C ASN A 375 -10.65 16.17 9.45
N THR A 376 -11.21 17.15 10.15
CA THR A 376 -10.50 18.35 10.64
C THR A 376 -10.37 18.35 12.18
N GLY A 377 -10.90 17.32 12.84
CA GLY A 377 -10.82 17.09 14.27
C GLY A 377 -9.86 15.94 14.65
N THR A 378 -9.90 15.51 15.88
CA THR A 378 -9.01 14.46 16.38
C THR A 378 -9.68 13.09 16.35
N ILE A 379 -8.97 12.08 15.85
CA ILE A 379 -9.35 10.68 15.99
C ILE A 379 -8.28 9.96 16.82
N THR A 380 -8.68 9.25 17.87
CA THR A 380 -7.78 8.45 18.69
C THR A 380 -8.30 7.03 18.81
N GLY A 381 -7.48 6.06 18.52
CA GLY A 381 -7.80 4.64 18.66
C GLY A 381 -6.78 3.92 19.55
N GLY A 382 -7.23 2.92 20.29
CA GLY A 382 -6.39 2.05 21.12
C GLY A 382 -5.61 1.01 20.31
N THR A 383 -5.13 -0.02 20.99
CA THR A 383 -4.41 -1.16 20.38
C THR A 383 -5.32 -1.94 19.43
N ASN A 384 -4.79 -2.42 18.33
CA ASN A 384 -5.51 -3.17 17.28
C ASN A 384 -6.68 -2.41 16.61
N SER A 385 -6.86 -1.12 16.84
CA SER A 385 -7.97 -0.33 16.30
C SER A 385 -7.62 0.32 14.95
N ALA A 386 -8.65 0.79 14.26
CA ALA A 386 -8.49 1.60 13.04
C ALA A 386 -9.01 3.03 13.24
N GLY A 387 -8.30 4.02 12.74
CA GLY A 387 -8.75 5.40 12.78
C GLY A 387 -9.89 5.64 11.80
N ILE A 388 -9.64 5.43 10.52
CA ILE A 388 -10.61 5.59 9.44
C ILE A 388 -10.60 4.33 8.57
N TYR A 389 -11.76 3.82 8.23
CA TYR A 389 -11.97 2.82 7.19
C TYR A 389 -12.79 3.42 6.06
N SER A 390 -12.31 3.35 4.84
CA SER A 390 -13.02 3.86 3.66
C SER A 390 -12.89 2.91 2.48
N LYS A 391 -14.03 2.68 1.80
CA LYS A 391 -14.09 1.86 0.60
C LYS A 391 -14.62 2.68 -0.58
N ALA A 392 -13.84 2.71 -1.65
CA ALA A 392 -14.18 3.36 -2.92
C ALA A 392 -14.68 4.81 -2.82
N GLY A 393 -14.21 5.54 -1.81
CA GLY A 393 -14.60 6.91 -1.49
C GLY A 393 -13.44 7.91 -1.56
N THR A 394 -13.56 8.97 -0.80
CA THR A 394 -12.50 9.98 -0.61
C THR A 394 -12.33 10.28 0.87
N VAL A 395 -11.08 10.27 1.35
CA VAL A 395 -10.70 10.68 2.71
C VAL A 395 -9.83 11.94 2.62
N ASN A 396 -10.33 13.04 3.21
CA ASN A 396 -9.58 14.28 3.39
C ASN A 396 -9.19 14.42 4.87
N GLN A 397 -7.96 14.07 5.18
CA GLN A 397 -7.40 14.14 6.54
C GLN A 397 -6.62 15.43 6.71
N SER A 398 -7.07 16.32 7.63
CA SER A 398 -6.47 17.66 7.82
C SER A 398 -6.09 17.96 9.27
N SER A 399 -6.24 17.01 10.20
CA SER A 399 -5.90 17.19 11.62
C SER A 399 -5.20 15.95 12.18
N VAL A 400 -5.55 15.47 13.35
CA VAL A 400 -4.78 14.44 14.06
C VAL A 400 -5.50 13.09 14.01
N VAL A 401 -4.75 12.05 13.63
CA VAL A 401 -5.13 10.63 13.84
C VAL A 401 -4.02 9.99 14.68
N ASN A 402 -4.37 9.50 15.87
CA ASN A 402 -3.46 8.79 16.77
C ASN A 402 -3.95 7.36 16.93
N ILE A 403 -3.12 6.38 16.60
CA ILE A 403 -3.47 4.97 16.71
C ILE A 403 -2.44 4.24 17.56
N GLY A 404 -2.92 3.38 18.47
CA GLY A 404 -2.09 2.55 19.33
C GLY A 404 -1.34 1.45 18.59
N SER A 405 -0.62 0.63 19.33
CA SER A 405 0.18 -0.49 18.78
C SER A 405 -0.68 -1.45 17.96
N ASN A 406 -0.10 -2.03 16.92
CA ASN A 406 -0.76 -2.98 16.00
C ASN A 406 -2.06 -2.44 15.37
N GLY A 407 -2.26 -1.14 15.35
CA GLY A 407 -3.45 -0.48 14.78
C GLY A 407 -3.19 0.09 13.39
N THR A 408 -4.26 0.50 12.72
CA THR A 408 -4.21 1.09 11.37
C THR A 408 -4.75 2.52 11.41
N GLY A 409 -3.96 3.50 10.98
CA GLY A 409 -4.40 4.89 10.93
C GLY A 409 -5.56 5.08 9.96
N ILE A 410 -5.35 4.72 8.69
CA ILE A 410 -6.38 4.77 7.64
C ILE A 410 -6.32 3.46 6.85
N TYR A 411 -7.43 2.73 6.83
CA TYR A 411 -7.65 1.61 5.93
C TYR A 411 -8.39 2.09 4.69
N SER A 412 -7.80 1.89 3.52
CA SER A 412 -8.25 2.42 2.23
C SER A 412 -8.44 1.27 1.24
N ASP A 413 -9.67 1.05 0.77
CA ASP A 413 -10.01 0.04 -0.22
C ASP A 413 -10.57 0.72 -1.47
N GLY A 414 -9.79 0.85 -2.54
CA GLY A 414 -10.15 1.59 -3.74
C GLY A 414 -10.41 3.10 -3.52
N THR A 415 -9.83 3.68 -2.47
CA THR A 415 -10.14 5.02 -1.97
C THR A 415 -9.04 6.02 -2.33
N THR A 416 -9.42 7.29 -2.57
CA THR A 416 -8.48 8.40 -2.61
C THR A 416 -8.26 8.94 -1.19
N VAL A 417 -7.02 8.91 -0.69
CA VAL A 417 -6.63 9.42 0.63
C VAL A 417 -5.73 10.62 0.47
N ASN A 418 -6.17 11.77 0.98
CA ASN A 418 -5.41 13.01 1.04
C ASN A 418 -5.03 13.30 2.50
N LEU A 419 -3.76 13.13 2.85
CA LEU A 419 -3.20 13.65 4.10
C LEU A 419 -2.75 15.08 3.84
N ASN A 420 -3.62 16.04 4.14
CA ASN A 420 -3.42 17.45 3.78
C ASN A 420 -2.33 18.11 4.63
N THR A 421 -1.79 19.22 4.14
CA THR A 421 -0.84 20.05 4.89
C THR A 421 -1.40 20.42 6.27
N GLY A 422 -0.62 20.15 7.32
CA GLY A 422 -1.02 20.37 8.72
C GLY A 422 -1.69 19.17 9.38
N SER A 423 -2.03 18.12 8.64
CA SER A 423 -2.45 16.86 9.24
C SER A 423 -1.30 16.15 9.95
N THR A 424 -1.65 15.36 10.97
CA THR A 424 -0.72 14.49 11.69
C THR A 424 -1.30 13.09 11.76
N LEU A 425 -0.54 12.10 11.33
CA LEU A 425 -0.84 10.68 11.45
C LEU A 425 0.22 10.04 12.34
N ASN A 426 -0.16 9.68 13.57
CA ASN A 426 0.72 9.01 14.52
C ASN A 426 0.37 7.54 14.62
N VAL A 427 1.35 6.71 14.38
CA VAL A 427 1.24 5.24 14.38
C VAL A 427 2.01 4.69 15.58
N GLY A 428 1.39 3.86 16.38
CA GLY A 428 2.02 3.20 17.52
C GLY A 428 3.03 2.14 17.11
N ASP A 429 3.76 1.61 18.10
CA ASP A 429 4.78 0.58 17.90
C ASP A 429 4.19 -0.80 17.54
N ASN A 430 5.05 -1.72 17.11
CA ASN A 430 4.74 -3.13 16.89
C ASN A 430 3.63 -3.39 15.86
N ASN A 431 3.99 -3.41 14.61
CA ASN A 431 3.14 -3.67 13.45
C ASN A 431 2.01 -2.66 13.20
N GLY A 432 2.10 -1.45 13.77
CA GLY A 432 1.20 -0.36 13.41
C GLY A 432 1.35 0.03 11.94
N VAL A 433 0.27 0.45 11.30
CA VAL A 433 0.27 0.89 9.89
C VAL A 433 -0.37 2.27 9.78
N GLY A 434 0.33 3.23 9.19
CA GLY A 434 -0.21 4.57 8.99
C GLY A 434 -1.37 4.55 8.00
N VAL A 435 -1.09 4.18 6.76
CA VAL A 435 -2.13 3.98 5.74
C VAL A 435 -1.98 2.58 5.15
N TYR A 436 -3.02 1.78 5.26
CA TYR A 436 -3.13 0.48 4.60
C TYR A 436 -4.03 0.63 3.37
N ALA A 437 -3.45 0.56 2.18
CA ALA A 437 -4.12 0.85 0.92
C ALA A 437 -4.17 -0.39 0.01
N VAL A 438 -5.37 -0.73 -0.46
CA VAL A 438 -5.60 -1.89 -1.34
C VAL A 438 -6.47 -1.51 -2.55
N ASN A 439 -6.50 -2.39 -3.53
CA ASN A 439 -7.42 -2.34 -4.69
C ASN A 439 -7.36 -1.03 -5.47
N GLY A 440 -6.15 -0.55 -5.79
CA GLY A 440 -5.97 0.65 -6.60
C GLY A 440 -6.22 1.96 -5.84
N SER A 441 -6.15 1.95 -4.52
CA SER A 441 -6.20 3.18 -3.71
C SER A 441 -5.11 4.16 -4.11
N ASN A 442 -5.41 5.46 -4.01
CA ASN A 442 -4.45 6.51 -4.28
C ASN A 442 -4.21 7.36 -3.02
N VAL A 443 -2.97 7.36 -2.52
CA VAL A 443 -2.58 8.05 -1.28
C VAL A 443 -1.66 9.22 -1.61
N VAL A 444 -2.02 10.41 -1.15
CA VAL A 444 -1.17 11.60 -1.23
C VAL A 444 -0.87 12.09 0.19
N ASN A 445 0.40 12.18 0.53
CA ASN A 445 0.85 12.67 1.83
C ASN A 445 1.52 14.05 1.72
N ASP A 446 0.81 15.07 2.17
CA ASP A 446 1.30 16.43 2.42
C ASP A 446 1.34 16.77 3.93
N GLY A 447 1.02 15.81 4.80
CA GLY A 447 0.98 15.93 6.25
C GLY A 447 2.19 15.30 6.95
N ILE A 448 2.19 15.35 8.26
CA ILE A 448 3.21 14.73 9.11
C ILE A 448 2.80 13.29 9.40
N THR A 449 3.67 12.33 9.15
CA THR A 449 3.48 10.94 9.55
C THR A 449 4.60 10.56 10.52
N THR A 450 4.21 10.12 11.73
CA THR A 450 5.12 9.58 12.74
C THR A 450 4.93 8.07 12.82
N ILE A 451 6.00 7.32 12.69
CA ILE A 451 5.96 5.85 12.63
C ILE A 451 6.65 5.30 13.87
N GLY A 452 5.95 4.46 14.63
CA GLY A 452 6.51 3.78 15.79
C GLY A 452 7.51 2.69 15.41
N ASN A 453 8.25 2.19 16.40
CA ASN A 453 9.22 1.12 16.19
C ASN A 453 8.53 -0.18 15.73
N GLY A 454 9.13 -0.87 14.79
CA GLY A 454 8.56 -2.10 14.22
C GLY A 454 7.25 -1.89 13.45
N SER A 455 7.04 -0.71 12.89
CA SER A 455 5.77 -0.31 12.26
C SER A 455 5.97 0.20 10.83
N TYR A 456 4.88 0.38 10.11
CA TYR A 456 4.85 0.77 8.70
C TYR A 456 4.20 2.14 8.53
N GLY A 457 4.79 3.00 7.73
CA GLY A 457 4.16 4.26 7.32
C GLY A 457 3.00 4.01 6.37
N TYR A 458 3.28 3.33 5.27
CA TYR A 458 2.33 3.03 4.22
C TYR A 458 2.47 1.58 3.79
N ALA A 459 1.38 0.83 3.80
CA ALA A 459 1.29 -0.51 3.24
C ALA A 459 0.38 -0.48 2.01
N LEU A 460 0.94 -0.75 0.84
CA LEU A 460 0.26 -0.62 -0.46
C LEU A 460 0.13 -1.99 -1.10
N LYS A 461 -1.08 -2.37 -1.50
CA LYS A 461 -1.35 -3.65 -2.16
C LYS A 461 -2.22 -3.49 -3.40
N SER A 462 -2.14 -4.47 -4.30
CA SER A 462 -3.07 -4.62 -5.42
C SER A 462 -3.24 -3.34 -6.25
N GLY A 463 -2.15 -2.81 -6.80
CA GLY A 463 -2.14 -1.64 -7.69
C GLY A 463 -2.31 -0.29 -7.01
N SER A 464 -2.23 -0.22 -5.67
CA SER A 464 -2.36 1.04 -4.94
C SER A 464 -1.13 1.92 -5.09
N ASN A 465 -1.32 3.23 -5.11
CA ASN A 465 -0.30 4.23 -5.34
C ASN A 465 -0.05 5.10 -4.11
N LEU A 466 1.18 5.61 -3.98
CA LEU A 466 1.56 6.60 -2.98
C LEU A 466 2.33 7.74 -3.64
N THR A 467 1.99 8.98 -3.23
CA THR A 467 2.85 10.14 -3.41
C THR A 467 3.14 10.74 -2.02
N ASN A 468 4.37 10.58 -1.54
CA ASN A 468 4.83 11.19 -0.29
C ASN A 468 5.62 12.48 -0.58
N ASN A 469 5.11 13.61 -0.12
CA ASN A 469 5.73 14.93 -0.29
C ASN A 469 6.36 15.47 1.00
N LYS A 470 6.36 14.69 2.10
CA LYS A 470 6.84 15.14 3.41
C LYS A 470 8.02 14.33 3.91
N ALA A 471 8.91 15.04 4.59
CA ALA A 471 9.99 14.39 5.30
C ALA A 471 9.47 13.52 6.45
N ILE A 472 10.05 12.33 6.61
CA ILE A 472 9.64 11.33 7.58
C ILE A 472 10.89 10.78 8.29
N THR A 473 10.77 10.58 9.61
CA THR A 473 11.82 9.96 10.43
C THR A 473 11.38 8.57 10.87
N LEU A 474 12.28 7.59 10.73
CA LEU A 474 12.10 6.21 11.18
C LEU A 474 12.95 5.94 12.43
N GLY A 475 12.36 5.26 13.42
CA GLY A 475 13.04 4.73 14.61
C GLY A 475 13.72 3.39 14.31
N ASP A 476 13.52 2.37 15.16
CA ASP A 476 14.08 1.02 14.95
C ASP A 476 13.08 0.08 14.25
N ASN A 477 13.59 -0.77 13.38
CA ASN A 477 12.82 -1.82 12.70
C ASN A 477 11.57 -1.30 11.93
N ALA A 478 11.58 -0.07 11.47
CA ALA A 478 10.46 0.58 10.82
C ALA A 478 10.60 0.57 9.29
N VAL A 479 9.47 0.54 8.60
CA VAL A 479 9.40 0.60 7.14
C VAL A 479 8.56 1.80 6.73
N LEU A 480 9.12 2.70 5.91
CA LEU A 480 8.31 3.82 5.42
C LEU A 480 7.22 3.35 4.48
N VAL A 481 7.59 2.61 3.45
CA VAL A 481 6.65 2.07 2.46
C VAL A 481 6.87 0.58 2.30
N TYR A 482 5.82 -0.20 2.51
CA TYR A 482 5.72 -1.60 2.13
C TYR A 482 4.75 -1.73 0.95
N GLY A 483 5.23 -2.20 -0.19
CA GLY A 483 4.44 -2.45 -1.39
C GLY A 483 4.40 -3.94 -1.72
N ASP A 484 3.20 -4.50 -1.93
CA ASP A 484 2.99 -5.85 -2.45
C ASP A 484 2.07 -5.76 -3.66
N SER A 485 2.61 -5.99 -4.84
CA SER A 485 1.91 -5.72 -6.09
C SER A 485 1.39 -4.26 -6.16
N ALA A 486 2.16 -3.32 -5.62
CA ALA A 486 1.84 -1.91 -5.64
C ALA A 486 1.86 -1.35 -7.07
N GLY A 487 1.20 -0.22 -7.28
CA GLY A 487 1.32 0.56 -8.51
C GLY A 487 2.58 1.43 -8.50
N THR A 488 2.42 2.73 -8.43
CA THR A 488 3.54 3.68 -8.35
C THR A 488 3.74 4.19 -6.92
N ILE A 489 4.97 4.10 -6.45
CA ILE A 489 5.44 4.67 -5.18
C ILE A 489 6.32 5.86 -5.51
N THR A 490 5.85 7.08 -5.28
CA THR A 490 6.59 8.32 -5.48
C THR A 490 6.99 8.89 -4.12
N ASN A 491 8.28 9.03 -3.89
CA ASN A 491 8.80 9.68 -2.69
C ASN A 491 9.55 10.98 -3.05
N ASN A 492 8.95 12.11 -2.67
CA ASN A 492 9.50 13.45 -2.81
C ASN A 492 9.93 14.05 -1.46
N GLY A 493 9.73 13.33 -0.36
CA GLY A 493 10.08 13.76 0.98
C GLY A 493 11.31 13.05 1.53
N GLN A 494 12.21 13.79 2.18
CA GLN A 494 13.40 13.21 2.80
C GLN A 494 13.02 12.11 3.82
N VAL A 495 13.72 10.98 3.77
CA VAL A 495 13.59 9.89 4.73
C VAL A 495 14.81 9.89 5.64
N THR A 496 14.62 10.02 6.95
CA THR A 496 15.70 9.94 7.92
C THR A 496 15.52 8.70 8.80
N MET A 497 16.47 7.78 8.76
CA MET A 497 16.50 6.56 9.57
C MET A 497 17.46 6.79 10.75
N THR A 498 16.91 7.05 11.93
CA THR A 498 17.71 7.30 13.15
C THR A 498 18.05 6.02 13.90
N GLY A 499 17.28 4.97 13.73
CA GLY A 499 17.47 3.65 14.29
C GLY A 499 18.05 2.64 13.30
N SER A 500 18.05 1.37 13.70
CA SER A 500 18.63 0.26 12.94
C SER A 500 17.56 -0.62 12.32
N ASN A 501 17.94 -1.42 11.32
CA ASN A 501 17.07 -2.36 10.57
C ASN A 501 15.86 -1.69 9.93
N ASN A 502 15.98 -0.46 9.49
CA ASN A 502 14.91 0.26 8.79
C ASN A 502 14.97 0.04 7.29
N VAL A 503 13.82 0.15 6.65
CA VAL A 503 13.71 0.14 5.19
C VAL A 503 12.98 1.41 4.74
N GLY A 504 13.58 2.16 3.83
CA GLY A 504 12.93 3.34 3.25
C GLY A 504 11.74 2.90 2.39
N ILE A 505 12.01 2.19 1.30
CA ILE A 505 10.96 1.67 0.41
C ILE A 505 11.21 0.19 0.19
N TYR A 506 10.22 -0.64 0.48
CA TYR A 506 10.21 -2.08 0.21
C TYR A 506 9.05 -2.39 -0.73
N ALA A 507 9.34 -2.84 -1.94
CA ALA A 507 8.32 -3.22 -2.93
C ALA A 507 8.61 -4.63 -3.45
N GLU A 508 7.62 -5.50 -3.36
CA GLU A 508 7.67 -6.87 -3.86
C GLU A 508 6.53 -7.16 -4.82
N ASN A 509 6.67 -8.19 -5.64
CA ASN A 509 5.70 -8.59 -6.65
C ASN A 509 5.38 -7.48 -7.66
N GLY A 510 6.37 -6.70 -8.07
CA GLY A 510 6.23 -5.61 -9.04
C GLY A 510 6.13 -4.22 -8.41
N GLY A 511 5.74 -3.25 -9.22
CA GLY A 511 5.61 -1.85 -8.82
C GLY A 511 6.74 -0.96 -9.32
N THR A 512 6.42 0.33 -9.45
CA THR A 512 7.37 1.36 -9.86
C THR A 512 7.73 2.23 -8.68
N VAL A 513 9.02 2.34 -8.36
CA VAL A 513 9.55 3.21 -7.33
C VAL A 513 10.21 4.42 -7.97
N LEU A 514 9.70 5.62 -7.66
CA LEU A 514 10.23 6.91 -8.06
C LEU A 514 10.68 7.65 -6.79
N ASN A 515 11.98 7.72 -6.55
CA ASN A 515 12.52 8.44 -5.41
C ASN A 515 13.28 9.68 -5.87
N SER A 516 12.81 10.87 -5.48
CA SER A 516 13.47 12.15 -5.80
C SER A 516 14.10 12.84 -4.59
N ALA A 517 13.92 12.31 -3.39
CA ALA A 517 14.43 12.90 -2.16
C ALA A 517 15.49 12.02 -1.50
N ASP A 518 16.30 12.61 -0.64
CA ASP A 518 17.36 11.91 0.06
C ASP A 518 16.81 10.86 1.04
N ILE A 519 17.50 9.73 1.15
CA ILE A 519 17.27 8.68 2.15
C ILE A 519 18.54 8.61 3.03
N LEU A 520 18.39 9.06 4.28
CA LEU A 520 19.50 9.25 5.21
C LEU A 520 19.46 8.21 6.33
N GLY A 521 20.17 7.11 6.19
CA GLY A 521 20.24 6.00 7.15
C GLY A 521 21.61 5.76 7.78
N ALA A 522 22.52 6.74 7.72
CA ALA A 522 23.90 6.59 8.18
C ALA A 522 24.06 6.49 9.71
N LEU A 523 23.07 6.93 10.50
CA LEU A 523 23.11 6.90 11.96
C LEU A 523 22.84 5.52 12.56
N GLY A 524 22.10 4.65 11.87
CA GLY A 524 21.76 3.30 12.31
C GLY A 524 22.51 2.23 11.53
N GLN A 525 22.38 0.98 11.97
CA GLN A 525 22.98 -0.19 11.32
C GLN A 525 21.95 -0.97 10.54
N ALA A 526 22.41 -1.70 9.52
CA ALA A 526 21.58 -2.59 8.67
C ALA A 526 20.33 -1.90 8.07
N ASN A 527 20.44 -0.62 7.77
CA ASN A 527 19.38 0.12 7.10
C ASN A 527 19.43 -0.14 5.58
N MET A 528 18.25 -0.21 4.96
CA MET A 528 18.10 -0.37 3.52
C MET A 528 17.37 0.86 2.95
N GLY A 529 17.93 1.45 1.89
CA GLY A 529 17.30 2.59 1.23
C GLY A 529 16.07 2.16 0.45
N ILE A 530 16.26 1.40 -0.64
CA ILE A 530 15.20 0.93 -1.53
C ILE A 530 15.39 -0.55 -1.81
N TYR A 531 14.33 -1.34 -1.63
CA TYR A 531 14.18 -2.72 -2.11
C TYR A 531 13.07 -2.79 -3.15
N ASN A 532 13.33 -3.43 -4.27
CA ASN A 532 12.30 -3.72 -5.28
C ASN A 532 12.51 -5.11 -5.87
N GLU A 533 11.42 -5.87 -5.98
CA GLU A 533 11.38 -7.18 -6.62
C GLU A 533 10.36 -7.15 -7.76
N GLU A 534 10.78 -7.62 -8.94
CA GLU A 534 9.98 -7.75 -10.16
C GLU A 534 9.38 -6.43 -10.70
N GLY A 535 10.02 -5.28 -10.37
CA GLY A 535 9.53 -3.95 -10.76
C GLY A 535 10.57 -3.03 -11.38
N SER A 536 10.47 -1.75 -11.06
CA SER A 536 11.42 -0.73 -11.51
C SER A 536 11.73 0.30 -10.44
N ILE A 537 12.98 0.76 -10.42
CA ILE A 537 13.47 1.84 -9.55
C ILE A 537 14.04 2.94 -10.43
N ASN A 538 13.57 4.17 -10.21
CA ASN A 538 14.21 5.38 -10.68
C ASN A 538 14.52 6.25 -9.45
N ASN A 539 15.81 6.36 -9.13
CA ASN A 539 16.28 7.13 -7.98
C ASN A 539 17.08 8.35 -8.44
N THR A 540 16.64 9.53 -8.03
CA THR A 540 17.37 10.79 -8.26
C THR A 540 17.81 11.47 -6.96
N GLY A 541 17.33 11.00 -5.79
CA GLY A 541 17.78 11.46 -4.48
C GLY A 541 19.01 10.71 -3.98
N ASN A 542 19.78 11.30 -3.09
CA ASN A 542 20.94 10.66 -2.49
C ASN A 542 20.53 9.59 -1.47
N ILE A 543 21.33 8.52 -1.36
CA ILE A 543 21.06 7.44 -0.40
C ILE A 543 22.32 7.21 0.45
N PHE A 544 22.18 7.43 1.77
CA PHE A 544 23.25 7.21 2.74
C PHE A 544 22.81 6.14 3.74
N VAL A 545 23.50 5.01 3.78
CA VAL A 545 23.24 3.92 4.73
C VAL A 545 24.47 3.68 5.61
N GLY A 546 24.23 3.28 6.87
CA GLY A 546 25.28 3.05 7.86
C GLY A 546 25.95 1.68 7.70
N ASP A 547 26.47 1.17 8.81
CA ASP A 547 27.18 -0.11 8.85
C ASP A 547 26.22 -1.30 8.75
N SER A 548 26.69 -2.41 8.20
CA SER A 548 26.04 -3.70 8.29
C SER A 548 26.23 -4.33 9.69
N ILE A 549 25.32 -5.21 10.09
CA ILE A 549 25.46 -6.02 11.30
C ILE A 549 26.01 -7.39 10.87
N ILE A 550 27.27 -7.65 11.20
CA ILE A 550 27.95 -8.93 10.89
C ILE A 550 28.06 -9.74 12.17
N ILE A 551 27.22 -10.76 12.32
CA ILE A 551 27.23 -11.66 13.47
C ILE A 551 28.20 -12.82 13.23
N ASP A 552 28.23 -13.37 12.02
CA ASP A 552 29.09 -14.48 11.65
C ASP A 552 29.62 -14.25 10.22
N PRO A 553 30.90 -13.87 10.07
CA PRO A 553 31.49 -13.67 8.73
C PRO A 553 31.48 -14.91 7.83
N SER A 554 31.37 -16.11 8.43
CA SER A 554 31.34 -17.38 7.70
C SER A 554 29.94 -17.82 7.28
N ASP A 555 28.88 -17.20 7.83
CA ASP A 555 27.48 -17.52 7.56
C ASP A 555 26.68 -16.24 7.30
N SER A 556 26.54 -15.91 6.02
CA SER A 556 25.83 -14.69 5.57
C SER A 556 24.36 -14.67 5.98
N SER A 557 23.75 -15.82 6.26
CA SER A 557 22.33 -15.90 6.67
C SER A 557 22.08 -15.32 8.06
N LYS A 558 23.12 -15.14 8.86
CA LYS A 558 23.07 -14.51 10.19
C LYS A 558 23.33 -13.01 10.18
N ASN A 559 23.70 -12.46 9.03
CA ASN A 559 24.12 -11.07 8.89
C ASN A 559 22.97 -10.22 8.33
N SER A 560 22.93 -8.97 8.74
CA SER A 560 22.02 -7.97 8.18
C SER A 560 22.84 -6.88 7.50
N TYR A 561 22.67 -6.76 6.19
CA TYR A 561 23.46 -5.84 5.39
C TYR A 561 22.78 -4.48 5.23
N ALA A 562 23.57 -3.42 5.35
CA ALA A 562 23.16 -2.09 4.94
C ALA A 562 23.28 -1.98 3.41
N ILE A 563 22.19 -1.63 2.73
CA ILE A 563 22.14 -1.61 1.26
C ILE A 563 21.47 -0.31 0.78
N GLY A 564 22.11 0.40 -0.13
CA GLY A 564 21.53 1.59 -0.72
C GLY A 564 20.31 1.23 -1.58
N ILE A 565 20.52 0.48 -2.65
CA ILE A 565 19.45 -0.02 -3.53
C ILE A 565 19.61 -1.54 -3.71
N TYR A 566 18.52 -2.27 -3.48
CA TYR A 566 18.42 -3.70 -3.79
C TYR A 566 17.35 -3.94 -4.85
N GLY A 567 17.72 -4.54 -5.97
CA GLY A 567 16.79 -4.97 -7.02
C GLY A 567 16.91 -6.46 -7.31
N ASP A 568 15.81 -7.20 -7.20
CA ASP A 568 15.68 -8.58 -7.62
C ASP A 568 14.76 -8.65 -8.84
N LYS A 569 15.25 -9.10 -9.97
CA LYS A 569 14.52 -9.09 -11.26
C LYS A 569 13.94 -7.71 -11.63
N SER A 570 14.53 -6.66 -11.13
CA SER A 570 14.05 -5.29 -11.27
C SER A 570 14.97 -4.45 -12.14
N THR A 571 14.41 -3.47 -12.85
CA THR A 571 15.20 -2.43 -13.51
C THR A 571 15.61 -1.37 -12.48
N ILE A 572 16.89 -0.98 -12.50
CA ILE A 572 17.41 0.09 -11.65
C ILE A 572 18.00 1.18 -12.52
N GLU A 573 17.57 2.41 -12.30
CA GLU A 573 18.21 3.63 -12.83
C GLU A 573 18.49 4.56 -11.65
N ASN A 574 19.77 4.72 -11.31
CA ASN A 574 20.22 5.55 -10.21
C ASN A 574 20.99 6.76 -10.71
N HIS A 575 20.50 7.96 -10.35
CA HIS A 575 21.15 9.25 -10.62
C HIS A 575 21.66 9.95 -9.36
N GLY A 576 21.17 9.52 -8.17
CA GLY A 576 21.59 10.08 -6.89
C GLY A 576 22.90 9.46 -6.39
N ASP A 577 23.65 10.23 -5.62
CA ASP A 577 24.88 9.75 -4.98
C ASP A 577 24.59 8.82 -3.81
N MET A 578 25.51 7.88 -3.58
CA MET A 578 25.39 6.93 -2.48
C MET A 578 26.60 6.95 -1.56
N SER A 579 26.34 6.79 -0.27
CA SER A 579 27.40 6.51 0.70
C SER A 579 27.00 5.34 1.59
N VAL A 580 27.92 4.41 1.80
CA VAL A 580 27.69 3.19 2.59
C VAL A 580 28.72 3.04 3.70
N GLY A 581 28.30 2.48 4.82
CA GLY A 581 29.15 2.18 5.97
C GLY A 581 29.92 0.86 5.83
N ALA A 582 30.41 0.35 6.94
CA ALA A 582 31.20 -0.87 6.99
C ALA A 582 30.40 -2.09 6.52
N ASN A 583 30.98 -2.88 5.62
CA ASN A 583 30.35 -4.04 4.97
C ASN A 583 29.02 -3.68 4.26
N GLY A 584 28.78 -2.42 3.95
CA GLY A 584 27.60 -1.94 3.23
C GLY A 584 27.74 -2.14 1.72
N ILE A 585 26.60 -2.16 1.03
CA ILE A 585 26.54 -2.34 -0.43
C ILE A 585 25.80 -1.13 -1.02
N GLY A 586 26.40 -0.47 -2.01
CA GLY A 586 25.74 0.64 -2.70
C GLY A 586 24.54 0.15 -3.50
N ILE A 587 24.76 -0.64 -4.54
CA ILE A 587 23.71 -1.26 -5.34
C ILE A 587 23.89 -2.76 -5.34
N TYR A 588 22.84 -3.50 -4.96
CA TYR A 588 22.74 -4.93 -5.14
C TYR A 588 21.68 -5.23 -6.19
N THR A 589 22.09 -5.84 -7.30
CA THR A 589 21.18 -6.21 -8.38
C THR A 589 21.27 -7.71 -8.65
N LYS A 590 20.12 -8.37 -8.83
CA LYS A 590 20.05 -9.82 -8.89
C LYS A 590 19.02 -10.30 -9.91
N ASP A 591 19.35 -11.40 -10.58
CA ASP A 591 18.49 -12.16 -11.50
C ASP A 591 17.74 -11.30 -12.54
N THR A 592 18.39 -10.26 -13.08
CA THR A 592 17.81 -9.36 -14.08
C THR A 592 18.53 -9.42 -15.42
N SER A 593 17.76 -9.57 -16.49
CA SER A 593 18.24 -9.44 -17.88
C SER A 593 18.23 -8.01 -18.40
N VAL A 594 17.63 -7.08 -17.67
CA VAL A 594 17.59 -5.64 -18.02
C VAL A 594 18.76 -4.92 -17.35
N ASN A 595 19.39 -3.97 -18.05
CA ASN A 595 20.54 -3.26 -17.53
C ASN A 595 20.18 -2.42 -16.29
N THR A 596 20.86 -2.68 -15.19
CA THR A 596 20.96 -1.77 -14.05
C THR A 596 21.89 -0.63 -14.43
N LYS A 597 21.44 0.61 -14.36
CA LYS A 597 22.21 1.79 -14.71
C LYS A 597 22.52 2.64 -13.50
N ASN A 598 23.79 2.90 -13.27
CA ASN A 598 24.25 3.81 -12.23
C ASN A 598 24.92 5.04 -12.83
N TYR A 599 24.32 6.22 -12.63
CA TYR A 599 24.86 7.52 -13.05
C TYR A 599 25.43 8.33 -11.86
N GLY A 600 24.94 8.06 -10.64
CA GLY A 600 25.40 8.73 -9.42
C GLY A 600 26.70 8.11 -8.87
N ASP A 601 27.41 8.86 -8.06
CA ASP A 601 28.65 8.41 -7.43
C ASP A 601 28.38 7.50 -6.24
N ILE A 602 29.22 6.48 -6.03
CA ILE A 602 29.15 5.58 -4.89
C ILE A 602 30.43 5.73 -4.07
N SER A 603 30.29 6.05 -2.79
CA SER A 603 31.42 6.29 -1.92
C SER A 603 31.36 5.52 -0.59
N SER A 604 32.53 5.20 -0.04
CA SER A 604 32.68 4.69 1.32
C SER A 604 34.09 5.00 1.83
N SER A 605 34.20 5.36 3.10
CA SER A 605 35.47 5.38 3.83
C SER A 605 35.63 4.20 4.79
N SER A 606 34.65 3.29 4.84
CA SER A 606 34.54 2.20 5.80
C SER A 606 35.03 0.87 5.24
N THR A 607 35.42 -0.06 6.11
CA THR A 607 35.97 -1.37 5.74
C THR A 607 34.93 -2.28 5.10
N GLY A 608 35.32 -3.10 4.12
CA GLY A 608 34.52 -4.17 3.52
C GLY A 608 33.34 -3.67 2.66
N ALA A 609 33.31 -2.38 2.30
CA ALA A 609 32.24 -1.82 1.48
C ALA A 609 32.29 -2.38 0.04
N ILE A 610 31.11 -2.56 -0.57
CA ILE A 610 30.97 -2.95 -1.98
C ILE A 610 30.21 -1.86 -2.71
N GLY A 611 30.78 -1.35 -3.81
CA GLY A 611 30.11 -0.34 -4.62
C GLY A 611 28.89 -0.93 -5.31
N ILE A 612 29.09 -1.89 -6.21
CA ILE A 612 27.99 -2.60 -6.91
C ILE A 612 28.19 -4.11 -6.80
N PHE A 613 27.14 -4.81 -6.36
CA PHE A 613 27.09 -6.27 -6.36
C PHE A 613 26.08 -6.73 -7.42
N ALA A 614 26.59 -7.37 -8.47
CA ALA A 614 25.78 -7.94 -9.53
C ALA A 614 25.76 -9.47 -9.43
N ASP A 615 24.57 -10.06 -9.29
CA ASP A 615 24.40 -11.50 -9.18
C ASP A 615 23.43 -12.01 -10.26
N HIS A 616 23.94 -12.59 -11.32
CA HIS A 616 23.18 -12.95 -12.53
C HIS A 616 22.43 -11.72 -13.11
N ALA A 617 23.16 -10.62 -13.26
CA ALA A 617 22.57 -9.33 -13.63
C ALA A 617 23.43 -8.56 -14.65
N ASN A 618 22.78 -7.69 -15.43
CA ASN A 618 23.44 -6.76 -16.35
C ASN A 618 23.59 -5.39 -15.68
N VAL A 619 24.79 -4.80 -15.72
CA VAL A 619 25.10 -3.52 -15.10
C VAL A 619 25.83 -2.59 -16.07
N GLU A 620 25.39 -1.33 -16.14
CA GLU A 620 26.12 -0.23 -16.77
C GLU A 620 26.44 0.83 -15.72
N ASN A 621 27.72 1.04 -15.39
CA ASN A 621 28.16 2.05 -14.44
C ASN A 621 28.74 3.25 -15.17
N PHE A 622 28.11 4.41 -15.01
CA PHE A 622 28.56 5.70 -15.55
C PHE A 622 29.15 6.62 -14.45
N GLY A 623 28.67 6.48 -13.18
CA GLY A 623 29.16 7.25 -12.05
C GLY A 623 30.49 6.74 -11.50
N ASP A 624 31.14 7.54 -10.68
CA ASP A 624 32.40 7.18 -10.04
C ASP A 624 32.16 6.33 -8.77
N ILE A 625 33.00 5.34 -8.55
CA ILE A 625 32.97 4.49 -7.34
C ILE A 625 34.27 4.71 -6.57
N THR A 626 34.20 5.32 -5.39
CA THR A 626 35.37 5.62 -4.56
C THR A 626 35.27 4.97 -3.19
N LEU A 627 36.09 3.96 -2.93
CA LEU A 627 36.09 3.19 -1.69
C LEU A 627 37.43 3.36 -0.95
N GLY A 628 37.38 4.02 0.20
CA GLY A 628 38.55 4.34 1.00
C GLY A 628 38.83 3.36 2.14
N GLY A 629 38.01 2.32 2.33
CA GLY A 629 38.18 1.35 3.42
C GLY A 629 38.90 0.08 3.01
N LYS A 630 39.59 -0.54 3.98
CA LYS A 630 40.28 -1.83 3.80
C LYS A 630 39.30 -2.95 3.39
N GLY A 631 39.71 -3.84 2.47
CA GLY A 631 38.91 -4.98 2.04
C GLY A 631 37.68 -4.62 1.20
N SER A 632 37.64 -3.43 0.63
CA SER A 632 36.50 -2.97 -0.19
C SER A 632 36.55 -3.51 -1.62
N ILE A 633 35.40 -3.62 -2.27
CA ILE A 633 35.27 -4.11 -3.64
C ILE A 633 34.51 -3.07 -4.47
N GLY A 634 35.11 -2.57 -5.56
CA GLY A 634 34.47 -1.62 -6.44
C GLY A 634 33.21 -2.22 -7.07
N ILE A 635 33.36 -3.25 -7.92
CA ILE A 635 32.23 -4.02 -8.48
C ILE A 635 32.48 -5.51 -8.29
N TYR A 636 31.47 -6.22 -7.76
CA TYR A 636 31.46 -7.68 -7.66
C TYR A 636 30.43 -8.27 -8.61
N GLY A 637 30.89 -8.99 -9.63
CA GLY A 637 30.06 -9.74 -10.58
C GLY A 637 30.05 -11.22 -10.27
N ASN A 638 28.88 -11.83 -10.12
CA ASN A 638 28.68 -13.22 -9.81
C ASN A 638 27.66 -13.88 -10.76
N ARG A 639 27.76 -15.18 -10.97
CA ARG A 639 26.80 -16.01 -11.72
C ARG A 639 26.43 -15.45 -13.10
N GLN A 640 27.40 -15.31 -14.02
CA GLN A 640 27.17 -14.86 -15.41
C GLN A 640 26.65 -13.41 -15.50
N SER A 641 27.05 -12.56 -14.58
CA SER A 641 26.74 -11.14 -14.67
C SER A 641 27.54 -10.45 -15.77
N ASN A 642 26.90 -9.52 -16.48
CA ASN A 642 27.54 -8.70 -17.52
C ASN A 642 27.66 -7.26 -17.03
N ILE A 643 28.87 -6.73 -16.96
CA ILE A 643 29.16 -5.41 -16.42
C ILE A 643 29.83 -4.57 -17.49
N VAL A 644 29.36 -3.34 -17.68
CA VAL A 644 30.03 -2.30 -18.50
C VAL A 644 30.36 -1.14 -17.56
N ASN A 645 31.64 -0.77 -17.50
CA ASN A 645 32.08 0.38 -16.72
C ASN A 645 32.55 1.52 -17.61
N HIS A 646 31.89 2.67 -17.50
CA HIS A 646 32.27 3.93 -18.16
C HIS A 646 32.90 4.93 -17.20
N GLY A 647 32.61 4.84 -15.89
CA GLY A 647 33.08 5.73 -14.84
C GLY A 647 34.48 5.38 -14.29
N VAL A 648 34.87 6.07 -13.23
CA VAL A 648 36.12 5.83 -12.53
C VAL A 648 35.87 5.00 -11.27
N ILE A 649 36.52 3.86 -11.15
CA ILE A 649 36.47 3.03 -9.93
C ILE A 649 37.80 3.19 -9.22
N THR A 650 37.77 3.61 -7.95
CA THR A 650 38.95 3.80 -7.13
C THR A 650 38.81 3.07 -5.78
N THR A 651 39.77 2.21 -5.48
CA THR A 651 39.93 1.62 -4.13
C THR A 651 41.29 2.01 -3.57
N ASN A 652 41.31 2.57 -2.33
CA ASN A 652 42.51 3.26 -1.80
C ASN A 652 43.30 2.47 -0.73
N GLU A 653 42.66 1.52 -0.03
CA GLU A 653 43.26 0.84 1.11
C GLU A 653 43.65 -0.61 0.80
N GLU A 654 44.45 -1.20 1.69
CA GLU A 654 44.97 -2.56 1.57
C GLU A 654 43.86 -3.63 1.51
N ASP A 655 44.16 -4.79 0.94
CA ASP A 655 43.30 -5.96 0.77
C ASP A 655 42.01 -5.66 -0.04
N SER A 656 41.97 -4.57 -0.80
CA SER A 656 40.83 -4.14 -1.59
C SER A 656 40.88 -4.67 -3.01
N SER A 657 39.74 -4.74 -3.70
CA SER A 657 39.66 -5.12 -5.10
C SER A 657 38.91 -4.10 -5.91
N GLY A 658 39.44 -3.67 -7.05
CA GLY A 658 38.68 -2.82 -8.00
C GLY A 658 37.52 -3.60 -8.57
N ILE A 659 37.78 -4.79 -9.08
CA ILE A 659 36.81 -5.72 -9.68
C ILE A 659 37.01 -7.12 -9.14
N MET A 660 35.92 -7.76 -8.81
CA MET A 660 35.87 -9.20 -8.50
C MET A 660 34.82 -9.86 -9.39
N LEU A 661 35.21 -10.81 -10.23
CA LEU A 661 34.32 -11.56 -11.11
C LEU A 661 34.33 -13.04 -10.80
N ASN A 662 33.17 -13.65 -10.69
CA ASN A 662 33.01 -15.06 -10.37
C ASN A 662 31.98 -15.73 -11.28
N ILE A 663 32.15 -17.02 -11.54
CA ILE A 663 31.20 -17.87 -12.28
C ILE A 663 30.81 -17.29 -13.64
N SER A 664 31.75 -17.24 -14.58
CA SER A 664 31.54 -16.83 -15.97
C SER A 664 30.95 -15.41 -16.13
N SER A 665 31.21 -14.52 -15.18
CA SER A 665 30.82 -13.11 -15.27
C SER A 665 31.76 -12.33 -16.19
N THR A 666 31.26 -11.28 -16.83
CA THR A 666 32.01 -10.45 -17.78
C THR A 666 32.08 -8.99 -17.34
N LEU A 667 33.19 -8.33 -17.64
CA LEU A 667 33.38 -6.90 -17.54
C LEU A 667 33.88 -6.35 -18.88
N ASP A 668 33.21 -5.34 -19.41
CA ASP A 668 33.74 -4.44 -20.42
C ASP A 668 34.11 -3.11 -19.72
N ASN A 669 35.43 -2.88 -19.55
CA ASN A 669 35.91 -1.64 -18.96
C ASN A 669 36.24 -0.63 -20.03
N GLN A 670 35.45 0.41 -20.16
CA GLN A 670 35.66 1.56 -21.04
C GLN A 670 36.17 2.79 -20.26
N GLY A 671 35.99 2.80 -18.93
CA GLY A 671 36.43 3.83 -18.01
C GLY A 671 37.81 3.57 -17.39
N THR A 672 37.99 4.02 -16.15
CA THR A 672 39.26 3.86 -15.41
C THR A 672 39.06 3.09 -14.13
N ILE A 673 39.93 2.14 -13.85
CA ILE A 673 39.93 1.41 -12.57
C ILE A 673 41.29 1.65 -11.89
N ASN A 674 41.27 2.29 -10.72
CA ASN A 674 42.43 2.60 -9.90
C ASN A 674 42.39 1.77 -8.61
N VAL A 675 43.42 0.99 -8.37
CA VAL A 675 43.59 0.26 -7.12
C VAL A 675 44.92 0.68 -6.50
N ASN A 676 44.85 1.45 -5.43
CA ASN A 676 45.99 2.14 -4.85
C ASN A 676 46.54 1.45 -3.60
N GLY A 677 45.79 0.53 -2.97
CA GLY A 677 46.19 -0.12 -1.69
C GLY A 677 47.22 -1.25 -1.88
N ASN A 678 48.08 -1.43 -0.90
CA ASN A 678 49.05 -2.54 -0.85
C ASN A 678 48.29 -3.86 -0.67
N ASN A 679 48.81 -4.98 -1.15
CA ASN A 679 48.20 -6.31 -1.14
C ASN A 679 46.81 -6.36 -1.81
N SER A 680 46.48 -5.36 -2.57
CA SER A 680 45.17 -5.24 -3.22
C SER A 680 45.23 -5.89 -4.59
N SER A 681 44.21 -6.70 -4.90
CA SER A 681 44.05 -7.29 -6.22
C SER A 681 43.14 -6.42 -7.05
N ALA A 682 43.65 -5.76 -8.06
CA ALA A 682 42.80 -4.93 -8.90
C ALA A 682 41.70 -5.71 -9.58
N VAL A 683 42.03 -6.95 -9.92
CA VAL A 683 41.10 -7.85 -10.59
C VAL A 683 41.24 -9.23 -9.98
N VAL A 684 40.19 -9.72 -9.36
CA VAL A 684 40.07 -11.13 -8.94
C VAL A 684 39.13 -11.83 -9.91
N LEU A 685 39.67 -12.75 -10.71
CA LEU A 685 38.91 -13.51 -11.70
C LEU A 685 38.79 -14.97 -11.27
N GLN A 686 37.56 -15.48 -11.24
CA GLN A 686 37.30 -16.87 -10.90
C GLN A 686 36.29 -17.49 -11.88
N GLY A 687 36.39 -18.81 -12.05
CA GLY A 687 35.33 -19.58 -12.69
C GLY A 687 35.01 -19.19 -14.15
N GLY A 688 35.97 -18.98 -15.00
CA GLY A 688 35.76 -18.67 -16.42
C GLY A 688 35.28 -17.27 -16.72
N SER A 689 35.47 -16.35 -15.77
CA SER A 689 35.10 -14.94 -15.96
C SER A 689 36.04 -14.22 -16.91
N THR A 690 35.55 -13.17 -17.57
CA THR A 690 36.33 -12.45 -18.60
C THR A 690 36.27 -10.93 -18.39
N ILE A 691 37.39 -10.25 -18.75
CA ILE A 691 37.46 -8.81 -18.83
C ILE A 691 37.87 -8.43 -20.26
N THR A 692 37.13 -7.50 -20.84
CA THR A 692 37.55 -6.71 -21.98
C THR A 692 37.89 -5.30 -21.49
N ASN A 693 39.11 -4.86 -21.69
CA ASN A 693 39.55 -3.51 -21.30
C ASN A 693 39.82 -2.66 -22.52
N THR A 694 39.01 -1.65 -22.75
CA THR A 694 39.24 -0.59 -23.72
C THR A 694 39.64 0.72 -23.06
N GLY A 695 39.46 0.83 -21.74
CA GLY A 695 39.85 1.95 -20.90
C GLY A 695 41.20 1.76 -20.20
N THR A 696 41.30 2.14 -18.94
CA THR A 696 42.54 2.08 -18.16
C THR A 696 42.37 1.24 -16.90
N LEU A 697 43.33 0.35 -16.63
CA LEU A 697 43.48 -0.39 -15.37
C LEU A 697 44.80 0.04 -14.73
N ASN A 698 44.74 0.78 -13.62
CA ASN A 698 45.89 1.15 -12.79
C ASN A 698 45.89 0.31 -11.50
N ILE A 699 46.95 -0.44 -11.29
CA ILE A 699 46.97 -1.48 -10.30
C ILE A 699 48.23 -1.34 -9.42
N ALA A 700 48.11 -1.03 -8.12
CA ALA A 700 49.21 -1.03 -7.17
C ALA A 700 49.69 -2.45 -6.81
N GLY A 701 48.86 -3.46 -6.98
CA GLY A 701 49.17 -4.88 -6.79
C GLY A 701 49.22 -5.64 -8.11
N GLY A 702 49.04 -6.97 -8.04
CA GLY A 702 48.99 -7.85 -9.21
C GLY A 702 47.57 -8.13 -9.69
N ILE A 703 47.49 -8.76 -10.86
CA ILE A 703 46.26 -9.39 -11.35
C ILE A 703 46.27 -10.83 -10.83
N THR A 704 45.25 -11.20 -10.09
CA THR A 704 45.17 -12.56 -9.51
C THR A 704 44.07 -13.36 -10.19
N GLY A 705 44.47 -14.49 -10.81
CA GLY A 705 43.53 -15.49 -11.29
C GLY A 705 43.55 -16.69 -10.36
N SER A 706 42.43 -17.28 -10.06
CA SER A 706 42.38 -18.56 -9.38
C SER A 706 41.94 -19.67 -10.31
N THR A 707 42.51 -20.88 -10.08
CA THR A 707 42.11 -22.12 -10.75
C THR A 707 40.60 -22.36 -10.57
N PRO A 708 39.94 -22.97 -11.56
CA PRO A 708 38.49 -23.10 -11.57
C PRO A 708 37.94 -23.82 -10.36
N ILE A 709 36.97 -23.26 -9.68
CA ILE A 709 36.15 -23.92 -8.68
C ILE A 709 35.14 -24.76 -9.48
N SER A 710 35.23 -26.09 -9.32
CA SER A 710 34.30 -27.01 -9.96
C SER A 710 32.96 -26.98 -9.20
N TYR A 711 31.93 -26.42 -9.80
CA TYR A 711 30.54 -26.63 -9.38
C TYR A 711 29.95 -27.75 -10.26
N GLY A 712 29.74 -28.90 -9.69
CA GLY A 712 29.23 -30.07 -10.42
C GLY A 712 30.28 -30.79 -11.29
N LYS A 713 29.84 -31.41 -12.38
CA LYS A 713 30.67 -32.30 -13.23
C LYS A 713 31.50 -31.58 -14.30
N SER A 714 31.42 -30.25 -14.43
CA SER A 714 32.17 -29.50 -15.45
C SER A 714 33.09 -28.50 -14.78
N ALA A 715 34.36 -28.49 -15.13
CA ALA A 715 35.31 -27.45 -14.72
C ALA A 715 35.02 -26.17 -15.55
N TYR A 716 35.00 -25.01 -14.88
CA TYR A 716 34.98 -23.74 -15.59
C TYR A 716 36.30 -23.54 -16.34
N PRO A 717 36.25 -22.80 -17.50
CA PRO A 717 37.47 -22.45 -18.23
C PRO A 717 38.38 -21.54 -17.37
N ILE A 718 39.63 -21.44 -17.78
CA ILE A 718 40.56 -20.46 -17.20
C ILE A 718 40.01 -19.06 -17.43
N PRO A 719 40.03 -18.15 -16.43
CA PRO A 719 39.58 -16.78 -16.62
C PRO A 719 40.47 -16.04 -17.63
N SER A 720 39.88 -15.07 -18.33
CA SER A 720 40.57 -14.36 -19.40
C SER A 720 40.45 -12.85 -19.28
N ILE A 721 41.48 -12.14 -19.78
CA ILE A 721 41.53 -10.71 -19.96
C ILE A 721 41.87 -10.39 -21.41
N VAL A 722 41.02 -9.62 -22.09
CA VAL A 722 41.29 -9.06 -23.38
C VAL A 722 41.56 -7.56 -23.21
N ASN A 723 42.79 -7.14 -23.46
CA ASN A 723 43.16 -5.73 -23.32
C ASN A 723 43.21 -5.04 -24.69
N ALA A 724 42.33 -4.07 -24.89
CA ALA A 724 42.33 -3.16 -26.02
C ALA A 724 42.64 -1.69 -25.60
N GLY A 725 42.89 -1.46 -24.28
CA GLY A 725 43.24 -0.17 -23.70
C GLY A 725 44.59 -0.17 -22.97
N VAL A 726 44.65 0.46 -21.81
CA VAL A 726 45.85 0.57 -21.00
C VAL A 726 45.81 -0.25 -19.74
N ILE A 727 46.80 -1.07 -19.48
CA ILE A 727 47.03 -1.77 -18.20
C ILE A 727 48.34 -1.27 -17.58
N ARG A 728 48.32 -0.87 -16.30
CA ARG A 728 49.51 -0.49 -15.51
C ARG A 728 49.53 -1.31 -14.24
N VAL A 729 50.54 -2.13 -14.07
CA VAL A 729 50.79 -2.96 -12.89
C VAL A 729 52.06 -2.44 -12.22
N SER A 730 52.00 -2.22 -10.88
CA SER A 730 53.18 -1.78 -10.13
C SER A 730 54.07 -2.94 -9.67
N GLU A 731 53.62 -4.18 -9.78
CA GLU A 731 54.40 -5.39 -9.48
C GLU A 731 54.79 -6.15 -10.76
N ASN A 732 55.69 -7.12 -10.58
CA ASN A 732 56.10 -8.01 -11.69
C ASN A 732 54.88 -8.79 -12.19
N PHE A 733 54.68 -8.75 -13.52
CA PHE A 733 53.55 -9.42 -14.14
C PHE A 733 53.85 -10.91 -14.46
N GLU A 734 52.97 -11.82 -14.06
CA GLU A 734 53.04 -13.23 -14.37
C GLU A 734 51.71 -13.73 -15.00
N THR A 735 51.82 -14.57 -16.06
CA THR A 735 50.62 -15.12 -16.78
C THR A 735 50.06 -16.38 -16.14
N LYS A 736 50.48 -16.74 -14.92
CA LYS A 736 50.02 -17.97 -14.24
C LYS A 736 48.53 -17.93 -13.92
N GLY A 737 47.76 -18.85 -14.50
CA GLY A 737 46.34 -19.07 -14.18
C GLY A 737 45.38 -18.09 -14.81
N ILE A 738 45.82 -17.25 -15.74
CA ILE A 738 45.00 -16.32 -16.51
C ILE A 738 45.38 -16.37 -17.99
N ASP A 739 44.40 -16.48 -18.86
CA ASP A 739 44.60 -16.26 -20.32
C ASP A 739 44.51 -14.77 -20.61
N ILE A 740 45.64 -14.15 -20.99
CA ILE A 740 45.67 -12.73 -21.33
C ILE A 740 45.90 -12.58 -22.83
N SER A 741 45.06 -11.78 -23.44
CA SER A 741 45.21 -11.35 -24.81
C SER A 741 45.24 -9.83 -24.94
N ILE A 742 45.97 -9.37 -25.92
CA ILE A 742 46.06 -7.98 -26.34
C ILE A 742 45.32 -7.86 -27.67
N LYS A 743 44.24 -7.07 -27.66
CA LYS A 743 43.48 -6.82 -28.89
C LYS A 743 44.05 -5.61 -29.61
N VAL A 744 44.61 -5.85 -30.78
CA VAL A 744 45.20 -4.83 -31.65
C VAL A 744 44.21 -4.45 -32.73
N ASP A 745 43.89 -3.16 -32.84
CA ASP A 745 42.95 -2.66 -33.86
C ASP A 745 43.61 -1.54 -34.70
N PRO A 746 43.88 -1.78 -35.99
CA PRO A 746 44.42 -0.78 -36.85
C PRO A 746 43.44 0.36 -37.23
N ALA A 747 42.15 0.23 -36.92
CA ALA A 747 41.15 1.27 -37.21
C ALA A 747 41.25 2.52 -36.35
N THR A 748 41.95 2.45 -35.22
CA THR A 748 42.19 3.61 -34.32
C THR A 748 43.34 4.50 -34.81
N ILE A 749 43.87 4.23 -36.01
CA ILE A 749 45.04 4.93 -36.57
C ILE A 749 44.60 6.13 -37.38
N THR A 750 45.06 7.31 -37.00
CA THR A 750 45.15 8.47 -37.90
C THR A 750 46.25 8.21 -38.95
N ALA A 751 45.86 7.87 -40.19
CA ALA A 751 46.64 7.79 -41.41
C ALA A 751 48.18 7.62 -41.21
N ALA A 752 48.65 6.38 -41.11
CA ALA A 752 50.08 6.09 -41.23
C ALA A 752 50.49 6.34 -42.65
N THR A 753 51.42 7.26 -42.86
CA THR A 753 52.06 7.47 -44.15
C THR A 753 52.90 6.24 -44.48
N VAL A 754 52.55 5.54 -45.55
CA VAL A 754 53.40 4.50 -46.14
C VAL A 754 54.61 5.19 -46.72
N GLU A 755 55.75 5.09 -46.08
CA GLU A 755 57.01 5.58 -46.68
C GLU A 755 57.39 4.65 -47.85
N ASN A 756 57.35 5.21 -49.04
CA ASN A 756 57.88 4.56 -50.27
C ASN A 756 59.39 4.46 -50.15
N GLY A 757 59.89 3.26 -49.87
CA GLY A 757 61.36 3.05 -49.96
C GLY A 757 61.88 1.90 -49.04
N ALA A 758 61.02 1.28 -48.30
CA ALA A 758 61.39 0.12 -47.50
C ALA A 758 61.64 -1.17 -48.30
N SER A 759 62.49 -2.05 -47.79
CA SER A 759 62.78 -3.34 -48.42
C SER A 759 61.49 -4.14 -48.67
N THR A 760 61.46 -5.13 -49.52
CA THR A 760 60.28 -5.88 -49.93
C THR A 760 59.61 -6.62 -48.78
N SER A 761 60.24 -6.73 -47.56
CA SER A 761 59.71 -7.23 -46.36
C SER A 761 58.93 -6.19 -45.49
N GLU A 762 58.98 -4.91 -45.85
CA GLU A 762 58.35 -3.80 -45.17
C GLU A 762 57.18 -3.13 -45.94
N ILE A 763 56.94 -3.61 -47.18
CA ILE A 763 55.85 -3.12 -48.01
C ILE A 763 54.53 -3.56 -47.44
N GLY A 764 53.80 -2.64 -46.80
CA GLY A 764 52.49 -2.83 -46.25
C GLY A 764 52.47 -2.82 -44.71
N ALA A 765 53.61 -2.54 -44.03
CA ALA A 765 53.58 -2.34 -42.56
C ALA A 765 52.85 -1.03 -42.25
N ALA A 766 51.74 -1.13 -41.54
CA ALA A 766 51.09 0.03 -40.91
C ALA A 766 51.74 0.23 -39.54
N PHE A 767 52.28 1.42 -39.27
CA PHE A 767 52.82 1.76 -37.93
C PHE A 767 51.74 2.39 -37.09
N ILE A 768 51.56 1.86 -35.89
CA ILE A 768 50.50 2.27 -34.96
C ILE A 768 51.17 2.74 -33.67
N SER A 769 51.06 4.01 -33.35
CA SER A 769 51.78 4.59 -32.22
C SER A 769 51.01 4.62 -30.89
N ASP A 770 49.71 4.53 -30.81
CA ASP A 770 48.97 4.79 -29.56
C ASP A 770 47.90 3.80 -29.15
N ALA A 771 47.84 2.63 -29.75
CA ALA A 771 46.74 1.72 -29.49
C ALA A 771 46.89 1.09 -28.09
N VAL A 772 47.29 -0.07 -27.91
CA VAL A 772 47.22 -0.84 -26.65
C VAL A 772 48.53 -0.77 -25.89
N LYS A 773 48.49 -0.45 -24.61
CA LYS A 773 49.68 -0.35 -23.74
C LYS A 773 49.57 -1.25 -22.53
N PHE A 774 50.64 -1.97 -22.20
CA PHE A 774 50.76 -2.74 -21.00
C PHE A 774 52.07 -2.38 -20.27
N TYR A 775 51.96 -1.82 -19.07
CA TYR A 775 53.08 -1.38 -18.25
C TYR A 775 53.26 -2.32 -17.06
N ALA A 776 54.45 -2.83 -16.85
CA ALA A 776 54.82 -3.63 -15.67
C ALA A 776 56.34 -3.51 -15.44
N PRO A 777 56.84 -3.56 -14.19
CA PRO A 777 58.27 -3.55 -13.94
C PRO A 777 59.02 -4.65 -14.65
N THR A 778 58.47 -5.85 -14.63
CA THR A 778 58.96 -6.98 -15.44
C THR A 778 57.81 -7.82 -15.96
N PHE A 779 57.99 -8.49 -17.09
CA PHE A 779 57.07 -9.47 -17.67
C PHE A 779 57.67 -10.86 -17.59
N ASN A 780 57.06 -11.72 -16.78
CA ASN A 780 57.41 -13.16 -16.69
C ASN A 780 56.26 -13.98 -17.27
N THR A 781 56.26 -14.19 -18.56
CA THR A 781 55.22 -14.90 -19.28
C THR A 781 55.61 -16.38 -19.40
N THR A 782 55.18 -17.21 -18.43
CA THR A 782 55.33 -18.69 -18.54
C THR A 782 54.52 -19.22 -19.72
N GLU A 783 53.38 -18.66 -19.92
CA GLU A 783 52.50 -18.89 -21.06
C GLU A 783 52.50 -17.64 -21.99
N ALA A 784 52.33 -17.85 -23.28
CA ALA A 784 52.36 -16.75 -24.27
C ALA A 784 51.10 -15.89 -24.14
N ILE A 785 51.25 -14.55 -24.15
CA ILE A 785 50.15 -13.62 -24.25
C ILE A 785 49.54 -13.69 -25.64
N GLY A 786 48.22 -13.85 -25.73
CA GLY A 786 47.48 -13.88 -26.98
C GLY A 786 47.44 -12.51 -27.64
N ILE A 787 47.63 -12.45 -28.94
CA ILE A 787 47.42 -11.24 -29.76
C ILE A 787 46.18 -11.49 -30.61
N GLU A 788 45.12 -10.72 -30.33
CA GLU A 788 43.84 -10.78 -31.05
C GLU A 788 43.78 -9.69 -32.10
N ASN A 789 43.36 -10.04 -33.29
CA ASN A 789 43.19 -9.08 -34.39
C ASN A 789 41.84 -8.39 -34.24
N GLY A 790 41.84 -7.06 -34.05
CA GLY A 790 40.68 -6.20 -34.04
C GLY A 790 40.47 -5.47 -35.38
N PHE A 791 40.78 -6.09 -36.49
CA PHE A 791 40.74 -5.48 -37.81
C PHE A 791 39.33 -5.06 -38.22
N THR A 792 39.17 -3.85 -38.69
CA THR A 792 37.95 -3.35 -39.30
C THR A 792 38.04 -3.30 -40.81
N THR A 793 36.88 -3.35 -41.47
CA THR A 793 36.78 -3.31 -42.91
C THR A 793 37.56 -2.12 -43.55
N GLY A 794 38.50 -2.40 -44.41
CA GLY A 794 39.35 -1.37 -45.11
C GLY A 794 40.75 -1.24 -44.52
N THR A 795 41.10 -1.95 -43.45
CA THR A 795 42.44 -1.93 -42.85
C THR A 795 43.25 -3.21 -43.11
N HIS A 796 42.82 -4.08 -44.03
CA HIS A 796 43.49 -5.32 -44.37
C HIS A 796 44.83 -5.07 -45.04
N ALA A 797 45.91 -5.45 -44.35
CA ALA A 797 47.28 -5.40 -44.86
C ALA A 797 47.99 -6.75 -44.58
N ALA A 798 49.13 -7.01 -45.24
CA ALA A 798 49.85 -8.25 -45.00
C ALA A 798 50.74 -8.23 -43.74
N VAL A 799 51.11 -7.05 -43.27
CA VAL A 799 51.98 -6.86 -42.10
C VAL A 799 51.52 -5.63 -41.33
N TYR A 800 51.52 -5.75 -39.99
CA TYR A 800 51.28 -4.65 -39.08
C TYR A 800 52.37 -4.59 -38.02
N LYS A 801 52.75 -3.40 -37.62
CA LYS A 801 53.64 -3.15 -36.49
C LYS A 801 52.91 -2.32 -35.45
N PHE A 802 52.71 -2.87 -34.27
CA PHE A 802 52.15 -2.14 -33.11
C PHE A 802 53.28 -1.75 -32.17
N GLU A 803 53.53 -0.41 -32.01
CA GLU A 803 54.66 0.11 -31.25
C GLU A 803 54.34 0.23 -29.76
N ASP A 804 55.37 -0.01 -28.92
CA ASP A 804 55.33 0.13 -27.47
C ASP A 804 54.14 -0.58 -26.78
N VAL A 805 53.79 -1.78 -27.23
CA VAL A 805 52.68 -2.55 -26.65
C VAL A 805 53.00 -2.96 -25.21
N PHE A 806 54.21 -3.48 -24.95
CA PHE A 806 54.68 -3.79 -23.63
C PHE A 806 55.77 -2.83 -23.19
N ASN A 807 55.52 -2.15 -22.07
CA ASN A 807 56.41 -1.10 -21.56
C ASN A 807 56.93 -1.51 -20.19
N PRO A 808 58.19 -1.90 -20.02
CA PRO A 808 58.77 -2.10 -18.71
C PRO A 808 58.88 -0.76 -18.00
N MET A 809 58.28 -0.67 -16.81
CA MET A 809 58.46 0.50 -15.94
C MET A 809 59.78 0.36 -15.24
N THR A 810 60.83 0.94 -15.75
CA THR A 810 62.16 0.94 -15.16
C THR A 810 62.24 1.95 -14.01
N ASP A 811 62.43 1.48 -12.78
CA ASP A 811 63.19 2.22 -11.82
C ASP A 811 64.67 2.04 -12.12
N ASP A 812 65.53 2.85 -11.57
CA ASP A 812 66.95 3.11 -11.85
C ASP A 812 67.93 1.91 -12.02
N HIS A 813 67.47 0.70 -12.23
CA HIS A 813 68.30 -0.51 -12.28
C HIS A 813 68.22 -1.29 -13.59
N GLY A 814 68.69 -0.66 -14.63
CA GLY A 814 69.22 -1.35 -15.80
C GLY A 814 68.34 -2.27 -16.62
N GLY A 815 67.82 -1.72 -17.62
CA GLY A 815 67.31 -2.37 -18.86
C GLY A 815 66.20 -3.39 -18.74
N PRO A 816 65.21 -3.35 -19.60
CA PRO A 816 64.04 -4.23 -19.54
C PRO A 816 64.44 -5.71 -19.64
N ASN A 817 63.91 -6.54 -18.77
CA ASN A 817 63.98 -7.99 -18.90
C ASN A 817 63.01 -8.49 -19.98
N THR A 818 63.23 -8.01 -21.20
CA THR A 818 62.36 -8.17 -22.36
C THR A 818 62.45 -9.51 -23.03
N GLY A 819 63.49 -10.31 -22.64
CA GLY A 819 63.66 -11.68 -23.14
C GLY A 819 62.60 -12.68 -22.65
N LEU A 820 61.71 -12.26 -21.77
CA LEU A 820 60.67 -13.12 -21.19
C LEU A 820 59.26 -12.87 -21.71
N VAL A 821 59.03 -11.82 -22.53
CA VAL A 821 57.71 -11.58 -23.15
C VAL A 821 57.50 -12.55 -24.29
N LYS A 822 56.62 -13.53 -24.09
CA LYS A 822 56.19 -14.47 -25.15
C LYS A 822 54.83 -14.09 -25.64
N VAL A 823 54.65 -14.01 -26.95
CA VAL A 823 53.36 -13.74 -27.57
C VAL A 823 53.00 -14.82 -28.57
N LYS A 824 51.69 -15.02 -28.79
CA LYS A 824 51.16 -15.85 -29.88
C LYS A 824 49.93 -15.15 -30.49
N SER A 825 49.79 -15.30 -31.82
CA SER A 825 48.52 -14.88 -32.43
C SER A 825 47.34 -15.73 -31.94
N LYS A 826 46.19 -15.14 -31.68
CA LYS A 826 44.94 -15.85 -31.48
C LYS A 826 44.34 -16.28 -32.84
N SER A 827 44.59 -15.54 -33.87
CA SER A 827 44.18 -15.89 -35.23
C SER A 827 45.07 -16.99 -35.81
N LEU A 828 44.48 -18.02 -36.35
CA LEU A 828 45.17 -19.06 -37.11
C LEU A 828 45.93 -18.51 -38.32
N THR A 829 45.38 -17.48 -38.98
CA THR A 829 45.87 -16.91 -40.24
C THR A 829 46.86 -15.75 -40.05
N TRP A 830 47.30 -15.52 -38.81
CA TRP A 830 48.28 -14.51 -38.48
C TRP A 830 49.38 -15.05 -37.56
N SER A 831 50.59 -14.61 -37.73
CA SER A 831 51.67 -14.80 -36.73
C SER A 831 51.87 -13.51 -35.94
N ALA A 832 52.34 -13.61 -34.71
CA ALA A 832 52.70 -12.49 -33.85
C ALA A 832 54.12 -12.68 -33.32
N THR A 833 54.98 -11.69 -33.49
CA THR A 833 56.38 -11.73 -33.04
C THR A 833 56.71 -10.50 -32.18
N PRO A 834 57.23 -10.64 -30.96
CA PRO A 834 57.66 -9.55 -30.10
C PRO A 834 59.06 -9.08 -30.54
N ILE A 835 59.24 -7.75 -30.69
CA ILE A 835 60.49 -7.12 -31.06
C ILE A 835 60.81 -5.99 -30.07
N ILE A 836 62.01 -6.02 -29.49
CA ILE A 836 62.50 -4.96 -28.60
C ILE A 836 62.93 -3.79 -29.45
N ASN A 837 62.34 -2.61 -29.23
CA ASN A 837 62.71 -1.38 -29.93
C ASN A 837 63.87 -0.64 -29.24
N SER A 838 64.31 0.46 -29.82
CA SER A 838 65.43 1.26 -29.33
C SER A 838 65.22 1.87 -27.93
N ASN A 839 63.96 2.02 -27.50
CA ASN A 839 63.61 2.57 -26.20
C ASN A 839 63.49 1.49 -25.08
N GLY A 840 63.69 0.21 -25.47
CA GLY A 840 63.58 -0.92 -24.58
C GLY A 840 62.15 -1.43 -24.37
N ASN A 841 61.16 -0.85 -25.03
CA ASN A 841 59.79 -1.33 -25.11
C ASN A 841 59.66 -2.48 -26.09
N VAL A 842 58.58 -3.23 -26.05
CA VAL A 842 58.33 -4.35 -26.96
C VAL A 842 57.25 -3.97 -27.95
N ASP A 843 57.58 -3.95 -29.20
CA ASP A 843 56.69 -3.82 -30.36
C ASP A 843 56.15 -5.22 -30.71
N ILE A 844 54.96 -5.28 -31.27
CA ILE A 844 54.38 -6.51 -31.81
C ILE A 844 54.32 -6.42 -33.34
N TRP A 845 54.96 -7.34 -34.01
CA TRP A 845 54.84 -7.51 -35.44
C TRP A 845 53.83 -8.62 -35.74
N MET A 846 52.84 -8.31 -36.57
CA MET A 846 51.82 -9.23 -37.03
C MET A 846 52.02 -9.46 -38.54
N GLU A 847 52.16 -10.72 -38.92
CA GLU A 847 52.32 -11.10 -40.34
C GLU A 847 51.18 -12.02 -40.74
N LYS A 848 50.53 -11.71 -41.86
CA LYS A 848 49.47 -12.53 -42.45
C LYS A 848 50.05 -13.83 -42.97
N ILE A 849 49.53 -14.95 -42.51
CA ILE A 849 49.76 -16.26 -43.10
C ILE A 849 48.76 -16.42 -44.24
N PRO A 850 49.22 -16.71 -45.48
CA PRO A 850 48.30 -16.91 -46.58
C PRO A 850 47.30 -18.01 -46.33
N TYR A 851 46.06 -17.81 -46.78
CA TYR A 851 45.00 -18.81 -46.60
C TYR A 851 45.30 -20.12 -47.35
N ASP A 852 46.03 -20.01 -48.47
CA ASP A 852 46.44 -21.19 -49.27
C ASP A 852 47.39 -22.11 -48.52
N GLU A 853 48.09 -21.67 -47.51
CA GLU A 853 48.91 -22.55 -46.64
C GLU A 853 48.04 -23.53 -45.87
N PHE A 854 46.83 -23.11 -45.42
CA PHE A 854 45.91 -23.99 -44.67
C PHE A 854 44.98 -24.78 -45.60
N THR A 855 44.84 -24.37 -46.85
CA THR A 855 43.99 -25.01 -47.84
C THR A 855 44.75 -25.92 -48.80
N ASN A 856 46.10 -25.94 -48.73
CA ASN A 856 46.98 -26.69 -49.61
C ASN A 856 46.64 -28.20 -49.64
N GLY A 857 46.45 -28.74 -50.83
CA GLY A 857 46.05 -30.14 -51.02
C GLY A 857 44.57 -30.45 -50.77
N LEU A 858 43.75 -29.44 -50.43
CA LEU A 858 42.31 -29.57 -50.25
C LEU A 858 41.57 -29.20 -51.51
N TRP A 859 40.36 -29.66 -51.72
CA TRP A 859 39.58 -29.42 -52.93
C TRP A 859 39.22 -27.94 -53.13
N TYR A 860 39.33 -27.08 -52.11
CA TYR A 860 39.12 -25.61 -52.14
C TYR A 860 40.43 -24.81 -52.07
N GLU A 861 41.58 -25.39 -52.40
CA GLU A 861 42.90 -24.72 -52.38
C GLU A 861 42.90 -23.46 -53.27
N ASP A 862 42.36 -23.58 -54.47
CA ASP A 862 42.30 -22.45 -55.44
C ASP A 862 41.40 -21.32 -54.90
N PHE A 863 40.40 -21.63 -54.06
CA PHE A 863 39.57 -20.66 -53.40
C PHE A 863 40.36 -19.92 -52.30
N GLY A 864 41.14 -20.62 -51.50
CA GLY A 864 42.08 -20.03 -50.54
C GLY A 864 43.03 -19.03 -51.21
N ARG A 865 43.67 -19.43 -52.28
CA ARG A 865 44.59 -18.58 -53.09
C ARG A 865 43.88 -17.38 -53.70
N ALA A 866 42.65 -17.53 -54.15
CA ALA A 866 41.85 -16.44 -54.68
C ALA A 866 41.47 -15.39 -53.61
N LEU A 867 41.21 -15.82 -52.39
CA LEU A 867 40.95 -14.96 -51.23
C LEU A 867 42.20 -14.16 -50.84
N ASP A 868 43.38 -14.81 -50.80
CA ASP A 868 44.66 -14.10 -50.53
C ASP A 868 44.91 -12.97 -51.52
N GLY A 869 44.64 -13.24 -52.82
CA GLY A 869 44.79 -12.24 -53.86
C GLY A 869 43.82 -11.05 -53.76
N LYS A 870 42.83 -11.10 -52.91
CA LYS A 870 41.83 -10.03 -52.66
C LYS A 870 41.89 -9.43 -51.27
N TYR A 871 42.76 -9.94 -50.41
CA TYR A 871 42.82 -9.58 -49.01
C TYR A 871 43.23 -8.12 -48.76
N VAL A 872 44.40 -7.74 -49.28
CA VAL A 872 44.99 -6.41 -49.06
C VAL A 872 44.08 -5.32 -49.63
N GLY A 873 43.73 -4.35 -48.81
CA GLY A 873 42.86 -3.21 -49.18
C GLY A 873 41.41 -3.58 -49.41
N SER A 874 40.95 -4.75 -48.99
CA SER A 874 39.56 -5.17 -49.10
C SER A 874 38.62 -4.31 -48.27
N THR A 875 37.43 -4.03 -48.83
CA THR A 875 36.36 -3.20 -48.20
C THR A 875 34.99 -3.82 -48.42
N GLY A 876 33.96 -3.29 -47.76
CA GLY A 876 32.59 -3.76 -47.92
C GLY A 876 32.37 -5.18 -47.39
N ASP A 877 31.56 -5.97 -48.09
CA ASP A 877 31.22 -7.33 -47.63
C ASP A 877 32.42 -8.32 -47.72
N ALA A 878 33.33 -8.10 -48.68
CA ALA A 878 34.56 -8.89 -48.74
C ALA A 878 35.45 -8.65 -47.51
N GLY A 879 35.60 -7.40 -47.06
CA GLY A 879 36.32 -7.10 -45.83
C GLY A 879 35.70 -7.74 -44.60
N LYS A 880 34.39 -7.71 -44.46
CA LYS A 880 33.67 -8.38 -43.33
C LYS A 880 33.88 -9.92 -43.32
N ILE A 881 33.98 -10.54 -44.48
CA ILE A 881 34.29 -11.96 -44.60
C ILE A 881 35.72 -12.22 -44.11
N PHE A 882 36.67 -11.41 -44.49
CA PHE A 882 38.05 -11.52 -44.05
C PHE A 882 38.18 -11.30 -42.54
N ASP A 883 37.45 -10.33 -41.96
CA ASP A 883 37.41 -10.11 -40.51
C ASP A 883 36.93 -11.36 -39.77
N LYS A 884 35.93 -12.05 -40.30
CA LYS A 884 35.43 -13.31 -39.75
C LYS A 884 36.39 -14.46 -39.90
N ILE A 885 37.07 -14.60 -41.05
CA ILE A 885 38.07 -15.64 -41.25
C ILE A 885 39.26 -15.43 -40.31
N ASP A 886 39.72 -14.17 -40.19
CA ASP A 886 40.86 -13.82 -39.33
C ASP A 886 40.57 -13.87 -37.83
N SER A 887 39.31 -14.00 -37.43
CA SER A 887 38.93 -14.27 -36.03
C SER A 887 38.94 -15.76 -35.68
N ILE A 888 39.21 -16.65 -36.61
CA ILE A 888 39.22 -18.10 -36.36
C ILE A 888 40.54 -18.50 -35.70
N GLU A 889 40.47 -19.22 -34.59
CA GLU A 889 41.61 -19.69 -33.81
C GLU A 889 42.01 -21.13 -34.13
N GLU A 890 41.04 -22.00 -34.50
CA GLU A 890 41.23 -23.42 -34.69
C GLU A 890 41.22 -23.82 -36.20
N GLU A 891 42.13 -24.67 -36.59
CA GLU A 891 42.24 -25.13 -37.99
C GLU A 891 41.01 -25.91 -38.46
N SER A 892 40.34 -26.64 -37.57
CA SER A 892 39.08 -27.31 -37.90
C SER A 892 37.95 -26.36 -38.30
N ASP A 893 37.82 -25.26 -37.58
CA ASP A 893 36.81 -24.25 -37.85
C ASP A 893 37.14 -23.44 -39.12
N PHE A 894 38.43 -23.15 -39.35
CA PHE A 894 38.89 -22.53 -40.59
C PHE A 894 38.53 -23.41 -41.77
N ARG A 895 38.89 -24.71 -41.75
CA ARG A 895 38.58 -25.62 -42.83
C ARG A 895 37.10 -25.76 -43.11
N HIS A 896 36.29 -25.84 -42.06
CA HIS A 896 34.82 -25.86 -42.18
C HIS A 896 34.30 -24.55 -42.83
N THR A 897 34.80 -23.40 -42.41
CA THR A 897 34.43 -22.10 -42.91
C THR A 897 34.82 -21.97 -44.41
N MET A 898 36.04 -22.38 -44.78
CA MET A 898 36.52 -22.31 -46.16
C MET A 898 35.73 -23.25 -47.07
N ALA A 899 35.44 -24.46 -46.62
CA ALA A 899 34.58 -25.40 -47.35
C ALA A 899 33.17 -24.86 -47.57
N SER A 900 32.61 -24.19 -46.57
CA SER A 900 31.27 -23.56 -46.65
C SER A 900 31.26 -22.36 -47.60
N LEU A 901 32.27 -21.48 -47.55
CA LEU A 901 32.42 -20.29 -48.44
C LEU A 901 32.68 -20.69 -49.87
N SER A 902 33.41 -21.80 -50.13
CA SER A 902 33.66 -22.33 -51.45
C SER A 902 32.43 -22.95 -52.12
N GLY A 903 31.31 -23.00 -51.45
CA GLY A 903 30.02 -23.46 -52.01
C GLY A 903 29.71 -24.92 -51.79
N ASN A 904 30.43 -25.63 -50.91
CA ASN A 904 30.17 -27.03 -50.60
C ASN A 904 28.69 -27.27 -50.16
N VAL A 905 28.11 -26.32 -49.47
CA VAL A 905 26.70 -26.41 -49.06
C VAL A 905 25.75 -26.46 -50.26
N TYR A 906 26.09 -25.75 -51.36
CA TYR A 906 25.27 -25.71 -52.56
C TYR A 906 25.53 -26.89 -53.49
N ALA A 907 26.77 -27.41 -53.52
CA ALA A 907 27.14 -28.55 -54.37
C ALA A 907 26.31 -29.80 -54.05
N ASN A 908 25.91 -29.97 -52.79
CA ASN A 908 25.14 -31.13 -52.30
C ASN A 908 23.62 -30.86 -52.21
N MET A 909 23.11 -29.73 -52.70
CA MET A 909 21.71 -29.34 -52.53
C MET A 909 20.76 -30.31 -53.24
N ASN A 910 21.08 -30.70 -54.49
CA ASN A 910 20.29 -31.68 -55.26
C ASN A 910 20.24 -33.05 -54.58
N GLN A 911 21.34 -33.50 -54.00
CA GLN A 911 21.40 -34.78 -53.31
C GLN A 911 20.63 -34.76 -51.98
N ARG A 912 20.61 -33.62 -51.32
CA ARG A 912 19.77 -33.40 -50.11
C ARG A 912 18.29 -33.44 -50.43
N GLU A 913 17.88 -32.75 -51.49
CA GLU A 913 16.50 -32.79 -51.97
C GLU A 913 16.08 -34.20 -52.41
N GLU A 914 16.94 -34.93 -53.07
CA GLU A 914 16.67 -36.30 -53.52
C GLU A 914 16.56 -37.26 -52.32
N THR A 915 17.38 -37.07 -51.30
CA THR A 915 17.34 -37.86 -50.07
C THR A 915 16.04 -37.58 -49.29
N ILE A 916 15.67 -36.31 -49.13
CA ILE A 916 14.43 -35.90 -48.48
C ILE A 916 13.19 -36.40 -49.24
N ALA A 917 13.21 -36.30 -50.56
CA ALA A 917 12.15 -36.80 -51.44
C ALA A 917 12.02 -38.32 -51.32
N SER A 918 13.15 -39.06 -51.29
CA SER A 918 13.20 -40.52 -51.11
C SER A 918 12.62 -40.98 -49.76
N VAL A 919 13.01 -40.27 -48.66
CA VAL A 919 12.49 -40.53 -47.32
C VAL A 919 11.00 -40.24 -47.23
N LEU A 920 10.56 -39.12 -47.76
CA LEU A 920 9.12 -38.76 -47.81
C LEU A 920 8.34 -39.75 -48.69
N GLY A 921 8.87 -40.12 -49.87
CA GLY A 921 8.23 -41.09 -50.76
C GLY A 921 8.09 -42.47 -50.14
N THR A 922 9.15 -42.94 -49.49
CA THR A 922 9.10 -44.25 -48.75
C THR A 922 8.08 -44.21 -47.63
N SER A 923 8.00 -43.10 -46.93
CA SER A 923 7.07 -42.93 -45.83
C SER A 923 5.60 -42.81 -46.30
N LEU A 924 5.33 -42.13 -47.38
CA LEU A 924 4.06 -42.06 -48.04
C LEU A 924 3.63 -43.44 -48.55
N ASN A 925 4.53 -44.19 -49.16
CA ASN A 925 4.25 -45.53 -49.60
C ASN A 925 3.93 -46.49 -48.43
N LEU A 926 4.66 -46.39 -47.33
CA LEU A 926 4.36 -47.14 -46.09
C LEU A 926 3.01 -46.78 -45.50
N LEU A 927 2.56 -45.53 -45.62
CA LEU A 927 1.23 -45.12 -45.21
C LEU A 927 0.13 -45.59 -46.18
N GLN A 928 0.44 -45.70 -47.48
CA GLN A 928 -0.46 -46.20 -48.49
C GLN A 928 -0.61 -47.72 -48.48
N ASP A 929 0.47 -48.47 -48.26
CA ASP A 929 0.51 -49.92 -48.25
C ASP A 929 -0.14 -50.59 -47.01
N SER A 930 -0.43 -49.81 -45.98
CA SER A 930 -1.14 -50.34 -44.81
C SER A 930 -2.64 -50.51 -45.10
N THR A 931 -2.99 -51.57 -45.74
CA THR A 931 -4.36 -52.04 -45.98
C THR A 931 -4.98 -52.64 -44.73
N ASN A 932 -5.54 -51.84 -43.84
CA ASN A 932 -6.48 -52.31 -42.83
C ASN A 932 -7.75 -51.45 -42.86
N ASN A 933 -8.81 -52.11 -43.22
CA ASN A 933 -10.19 -51.60 -43.23
C ASN A 933 -10.72 -51.32 -41.82
N THR A 934 -10.29 -50.24 -41.20
CA THR A 934 -10.99 -49.71 -40.03
C THR A 934 -11.59 -48.36 -40.34
N LYS A 935 -12.77 -48.11 -39.85
CA LYS A 935 -13.60 -46.92 -40.18
C LYS A 935 -13.12 -45.61 -39.57
N GLU A 936 -11.99 -45.61 -38.91
CA GLU A 936 -11.38 -44.43 -38.27
C GLU A 936 -9.96 -44.27 -38.79
N ASN A 937 -9.79 -43.32 -39.71
CA ASN A 937 -8.54 -43.16 -40.47
C ASN A 937 -7.69 -41.99 -39.96
N VAL A 938 -6.98 -42.16 -38.85
CA VAL A 938 -5.80 -41.32 -38.56
C VAL A 938 -4.57 -42.22 -38.62
N LYS A 939 -3.73 -42.01 -39.63
CA LYS A 939 -2.46 -42.68 -39.78
C LYS A 939 -1.33 -41.69 -39.43
N ILE A 940 -0.56 -41.97 -38.43
CA ILE A 940 0.61 -41.16 -38.03
C ILE A 940 1.86 -41.96 -38.29
N ASN A 941 2.75 -41.45 -39.09
CA ASN A 941 4.09 -42.00 -39.28
C ASN A 941 5.10 -40.94 -38.74
N ILE A 942 5.92 -41.34 -37.80
CA ILE A 942 7.02 -40.52 -37.27
C ILE A 942 8.30 -41.03 -37.87
N ILE A 943 8.97 -40.16 -38.63
CA ILE A 943 10.24 -40.46 -39.29
C ILE A 943 11.31 -39.56 -38.68
N ALA A 944 12.39 -40.20 -38.21
CA ALA A 944 13.59 -39.52 -37.82
C ALA A 944 14.75 -40.20 -38.56
N GLY A 945 15.50 -39.43 -39.29
CA GLY A 945 16.70 -39.93 -40.00
C GLY A 945 17.84 -38.93 -39.87
N LYS A 946 19.05 -39.41 -39.62
CA LYS A 946 20.32 -38.70 -39.70
C LYS A 946 21.10 -39.20 -40.86
N GLY A 947 21.28 -38.38 -41.88
CA GLY A 947 22.16 -38.69 -43.00
C GLY A 947 23.48 -37.94 -42.82
N THR A 948 24.62 -38.66 -43.04
CA THR A 948 25.93 -38.03 -43.11
C THR A 948 26.47 -38.27 -44.52
N LEU A 949 26.89 -37.21 -45.19
CA LEU A 949 27.67 -37.31 -46.40
C LEU A 949 29.16 -37.19 -46.02
N SER A 950 29.91 -38.18 -46.29
CA SER A 950 31.40 -38.15 -46.20
C SER A 950 31.96 -38.00 -47.58
N GLU A 951 32.64 -36.91 -47.84
CA GLU A 951 33.56 -36.80 -48.96
C GLU A 951 34.96 -37.32 -48.55
N ASN A 952 35.77 -37.70 -49.55
CA ASN A 952 37.18 -38.19 -49.36
C ASN A 952 38.11 -37.09 -48.78
N THR A 953 37.61 -35.95 -48.35
CA THR A 953 38.34 -34.87 -47.74
C THR A 953 37.56 -34.33 -46.55
N ASP A 954 38.03 -34.51 -45.37
CA ASP A 954 37.83 -33.97 -44.02
C ASP A 954 36.52 -33.15 -43.70
N GLY A 955 35.45 -33.27 -44.49
CA GLY A 955 34.19 -32.55 -44.24
C GLY A 955 33.01 -33.51 -44.01
N VAL A 956 32.57 -33.64 -42.77
CA VAL A 956 31.31 -34.31 -42.44
C VAL A 956 30.21 -33.26 -42.34
N VAL A 957 29.26 -33.28 -43.26
CA VAL A 957 28.06 -32.42 -43.20
C VAL A 957 26.91 -33.28 -42.66
N GLY A 958 26.45 -32.95 -41.50
CA GLY A 958 25.25 -33.54 -40.89
C GLY A 958 23.99 -32.77 -41.26
N TYR A 959 22.84 -33.42 -41.51
CA TYR A 959 21.54 -32.85 -41.72
C TYR A 959 20.69 -32.86 -40.46
#